data_e0f9bef1987b771ba55138f2f6b63715
#
_entry.id   e0f9bef1987b771ba55138f2f6b63715
#
_cell.length_a   1.000
_cell.length_b   1.000
_cell.length_c   1.000
_cell.angle_alpha   90.00
_cell.angle_beta   90.00
_cell.angle_gamma   90.00
#
_symmetry.space_group_name_H-M   'P 1'
#
loop_
_entity.id
_entity.type
_entity.pdbx_description
1 polymer ?
#
loop_
_entity_poly.entity_id
_entity_poly.type
_entity_poly.pdbx_seq_one_letter_code
_entity_poly.pdbx_strand_id
1 'polypeptide(L)'
;MRLGIRCCSLRSLLQQRSILITTPIKDSFFPSTQLAHKLGSRQKQGSVVRPVRFYSQERIHSEELLSSSPPAEVPPDDPTSDQLQRTSPFMDHLQQCISPSDVLDLTCQFTPTPRQVSKCLTYMWSSTKKMTDEQRRYELRLMFESPAFDLLLQKAMKNVGNLRNEDLAYSLLSMVKLGVPQRSRVVQTFLRACQERLNDFNEKGLSILSSCLEHMESCPNVSALKDGMRLVAKVKLNDIQNVVALQTMMRLLGKDAPLDFKRKLEMKALSMQDQFSLPNSQHMISTMATMGFRSKPLLEVCTKKIRENLHTIPFSRLFKVLQSCSELHYRDPELLMDISEYVASVIDIWSNKQAVLFLYSFEKLGFSPDALMKAFAEKVIADPDVLMLKDLLCVLKVYSSLNYDLQQQRQQFLESLSQVVESYLPKMSRFELLRVVHYLCLLGHFPPAPLELLLQDGTLEHLKTTPPKFIPKQEKLLRVVDLCLRLDRPPVPQPLTVPSSILGDLTPIRSSVSPLLSDCLREVLEDQVDTELQEAVLEEDFYFIDAVITKPPSCQTSVTEASSAGDEASPVESSHRVAVFCAIPSNFCFGTSRPCGPLAAKIRHLRILGYKPVVVVEHKLHSLSKEERTEFLRGLIFPEHHRSDVN
;
A
#
# COMPACT_ATOMS: atom_id res chain seq x y z
N MET A 1 62.01 0.01 -17.52
CA MET A 1 61.35 1.16 -16.84
C MET A 1 59.86 0.97 -16.87
N ARG A 2 59.27 0.65 -15.72
CA ARG A 2 57.81 0.42 -15.54
C ARG A 2 57.15 1.75 -15.16
N LEU A 3 56.18 2.18 -15.93
CA LEU A 3 55.27 3.28 -15.56
C LEU A 3 53.90 2.68 -15.28
N GLY A 4 53.59 2.64 -14.00
CA GLY A 4 52.25 2.28 -13.52
C GLY A 4 51.30 3.46 -13.58
N ILE A 5 50.22 3.31 -14.30
CA ILE A 5 49.09 4.28 -14.30
C ILE A 5 48.11 3.82 -13.26
N ARG A 6 47.93 4.64 -12.21
CA ARG A 6 46.92 4.49 -11.19
C ARG A 6 45.54 4.85 -11.78
N CYS A 7 44.63 3.88 -11.82
CA CYS A 7 43.23 4.10 -11.98
C CYS A 7 42.63 4.67 -10.68
N CYS A 8 42.39 5.97 -10.61
CA CYS A 8 41.60 6.58 -9.57
C CYS A 8 40.09 6.47 -9.92
N SER A 9 39.37 5.96 -8.98
CA SER A 9 38.00 5.51 -9.05
C SER A 9 36.95 6.62 -9.36
N LEU A 10 36.15 6.36 -10.37
CA LEU A 10 34.90 7.05 -10.71
C LEU A 10 33.72 6.73 -9.73
N ARG A 11 34.03 6.45 -8.47
CA ARG A 11 33.00 6.12 -7.45
C ARG A 11 32.54 7.27 -6.57
N SER A 12 33.11 8.46 -6.66
CA SER A 12 32.78 9.58 -5.77
C SER A 12 31.85 10.66 -6.37
N LEU A 13 31.43 10.55 -7.62
CA LEU A 13 30.57 11.55 -8.28
C LEU A 13 29.11 11.11 -8.50
N LEU A 14 28.73 9.90 -8.08
CA LEU A 14 27.35 9.39 -8.17
C LEU A 14 26.64 9.31 -6.82
N GLN A 15 27.26 9.75 -5.72
CA GLN A 15 26.65 9.71 -4.37
C GLN A 15 25.96 11.00 -3.91
N GLN A 16 25.92 12.05 -4.72
CA GLN A 16 25.28 13.32 -4.32
C GLN A 16 23.99 13.68 -5.05
N ARG A 17 23.39 12.75 -5.83
CA ARG A 17 22.07 13.00 -6.47
C ARG A 17 20.97 11.98 -6.12
N SER A 18 21.04 11.33 -4.96
CA SER A 18 20.03 10.32 -4.56
C SER A 18 19.52 10.52 -3.14
N ILE A 19 19.23 11.74 -2.73
CA ILE A 19 18.54 11.99 -1.46
C ILE A 19 17.32 12.89 -1.75
N LEU A 20 16.33 12.35 -2.42
CA LEU A 20 14.92 12.78 -2.41
C LEU A 20 14.05 11.78 -3.19
N ILE A 21 14.35 10.48 -3.08
CA ILE A 21 13.39 9.44 -3.42
C ILE A 21 12.80 8.98 -2.08
N THR A 22 11.55 9.33 -1.86
CA THR A 22 10.69 8.83 -0.80
C THR A 22 10.86 7.31 -0.68
N THR A 23 11.61 6.88 0.32
CA THR A 23 11.57 5.48 0.74
C THR A 23 10.15 5.13 1.12
N PRO A 24 9.55 4.06 0.60
CA PRO A 24 8.28 3.58 1.11
C PRO A 24 8.51 3.17 2.56
N ILE A 25 7.94 3.93 3.47
CA ILE A 25 7.87 3.57 4.89
C ILE A 25 7.09 2.26 4.94
N LYS A 26 7.77 1.16 5.23
CA LYS A 26 7.12 -0.05 5.71
C LYS A 26 6.54 0.26 7.08
N ASP A 27 5.35 0.81 7.12
CA ASP A 27 4.55 0.88 8.34
C ASP A 27 4.13 -0.57 8.65
N SER A 28 4.95 -1.24 9.47
CA SER A 28 4.55 -2.49 10.10
C SER A 28 3.47 -2.16 11.14
N PHE A 29 2.24 -2.41 10.78
CA PHE A 29 1.05 -2.11 11.59
C PHE A 29 0.79 -3.14 12.72
N PHE A 30 1.74 -3.99 13.10
CA PHE A 30 1.56 -4.93 14.21
C PHE A 30 2.78 -5.02 15.11
N PRO A 31 2.70 -4.57 16.36
CA PRO A 31 3.60 -5.04 17.40
C PRO A 31 3.06 -6.35 17.99
N SER A 32 3.84 -7.43 17.89
CA SER A 32 3.63 -8.67 18.64
C SER A 32 3.83 -8.40 20.13
N THR A 33 2.78 -8.40 20.91
CA THR A 33 2.88 -8.47 22.38
C THR A 33 2.90 -9.92 22.79
N GLN A 34 4.09 -10.44 23.08
CA GLN A 34 4.24 -11.61 23.94
C GLN A 34 4.06 -11.15 25.40
N LEU A 35 3.01 -11.59 26.04
CA LEU A 35 2.83 -11.52 27.48
C LEU A 35 2.96 -12.94 28.05
N ALA A 36 4.02 -13.11 28.82
CA ALA A 36 4.24 -14.28 29.63
C ALA A 36 3.24 -14.33 30.80
N HIS A 37 2.47 -15.41 30.91
CA HIS A 37 1.66 -15.69 32.10
C HIS A 37 2.35 -16.72 32.98
N LYS A 38 2.65 -16.31 34.21
CA LYS A 38 2.93 -17.19 35.34
C LYS A 38 1.63 -17.62 36.03
N LEU A 39 1.54 -18.92 36.19
CA LEU A 39 0.82 -19.80 37.13
C LEU A 39 0.05 -19.17 38.32
N GLY A 40 -1.16 -19.67 38.50
CA GLY A 40 -1.93 -19.62 39.73
C GLY A 40 -3.11 -20.58 39.69
N SER A 41 -2.91 -21.74 40.26
CA SER A 41 -3.90 -22.82 40.45
C SER A 41 -5.04 -22.42 41.41
N ARG A 42 -6.29 -22.79 41.10
CA ARG A 42 -7.28 -23.26 42.08
C ARG A 42 -8.48 -23.94 41.41
N GLN A 43 -8.69 -25.18 41.81
CA GLN A 43 -9.90 -25.98 41.55
C GLN A 43 -11.13 -25.38 42.23
N LYS A 44 -12.31 -25.47 41.59
CA LYS A 44 -13.57 -25.93 42.23
C LYS A 44 -14.60 -26.41 41.20
N GLN A 45 -15.28 -27.45 41.63
CA GLN A 45 -16.27 -28.30 40.98
C GLN A 45 -17.61 -27.62 40.66
N GLY A 46 -18.27 -28.11 39.61
CA GLY A 46 -19.70 -28.46 39.68
C GLY A 46 -20.62 -27.54 38.88
N SER A 47 -21.12 -28.01 37.75
CA SER A 47 -22.54 -28.21 37.53
C SER A 47 -22.86 -28.34 36.02
N VAL A 48 -23.54 -29.43 35.68
CA VAL A 48 -23.99 -29.79 34.33
C VAL A 48 -25.23 -28.98 34.00
N VAL A 49 -25.15 -28.13 32.94
CA VAL A 49 -26.33 -27.62 32.23
C VAL A 49 -26.07 -27.69 30.75
N ARG A 50 -26.92 -28.45 30.04
CA ARG A 50 -26.92 -28.52 28.57
C ARG A 50 -27.35 -27.19 27.98
N PRO A 51 -26.66 -26.60 26.99
CA PRO A 51 -27.20 -25.49 26.21
C PRO A 51 -27.84 -25.96 24.92
N VAL A 52 -28.98 -25.35 24.68
CA VAL A 52 -29.79 -25.36 23.47
C VAL A 52 -29.01 -24.78 22.31
N ARG A 53 -29.13 -25.41 21.13
CA ARG A 53 -28.58 -24.91 19.87
C ARG A 53 -29.30 -23.63 19.45
N PHE A 54 -28.55 -22.55 19.35
CA PHE A 54 -28.91 -21.42 18.48
C PHE A 54 -27.94 -21.39 17.31
N TYR A 55 -28.48 -21.50 16.11
CA TYR A 55 -27.79 -21.18 14.87
C TYR A 55 -27.58 -19.67 14.82
N SER A 56 -26.35 -19.22 14.84
CA SER A 56 -25.95 -17.92 14.31
C SER A 56 -24.74 -18.12 13.40
N GLN A 57 -25.05 -18.02 12.14
CA GLN A 57 -24.15 -18.01 11.02
C GLN A 57 -23.60 -16.58 10.93
N GLU A 58 -22.42 -16.34 11.54
CA GLU A 58 -21.58 -15.17 11.25
C GLU A 58 -20.22 -15.39 11.91
N ARG A 59 -19.30 -16.01 11.16
CA ARG A 59 -17.85 -15.85 11.35
C ARG A 59 -17.25 -15.68 9.97
N ILE A 60 -17.16 -14.42 9.55
CA ILE A 60 -16.37 -14.04 8.38
C ILE A 60 -14.91 -14.09 8.81
N HIS A 61 -14.16 -15.01 8.22
CA HIS A 61 -12.75 -15.27 8.47
C HIS A 61 -11.88 -14.05 8.15
N SER A 62 -11.29 -13.47 9.17
CA SER A 62 -10.30 -12.39 9.04
C SER A 62 -8.87 -12.89 8.72
N GLU A 63 -8.65 -14.18 8.52
CA GLU A 63 -7.34 -14.77 8.21
C GLU A 63 -7.14 -15.17 6.74
N GLU A 64 -8.17 -15.16 5.89
CA GLU A 64 -8.02 -15.44 4.45
C GLU A 64 -7.30 -14.35 3.65
N LEU A 65 -7.00 -13.21 4.25
CA LEU A 65 -6.32 -12.10 3.59
C LEU A 65 -4.85 -12.34 3.27
N LEU A 66 -4.23 -13.37 3.81
CA LEU A 66 -2.80 -13.68 3.62
C LEU A 66 -2.50 -14.96 2.84
N SER A 67 -3.51 -15.74 2.47
CA SER A 67 -3.32 -17.08 1.89
C SER A 67 -4.09 -17.32 0.60
N SER A 68 -4.38 -16.31 -0.21
CA SER A 68 -4.99 -16.53 -1.51
C SER A 68 -3.95 -16.72 -2.62
N SER A 69 -3.25 -17.86 -2.58
CA SER A 69 -2.87 -18.49 -3.84
C SER A 69 -4.17 -19.02 -4.47
N PRO A 70 -4.43 -18.79 -5.77
CA PRO A 70 -5.56 -19.43 -6.41
C PRO A 70 -5.44 -20.93 -6.18
N PRO A 71 -6.56 -21.66 -5.96
CA PRO A 71 -6.52 -23.09 -6.13
C PRO A 71 -5.96 -23.32 -7.53
N ALA A 72 -4.92 -24.14 -7.67
CA ALA A 72 -4.62 -24.73 -8.94
C ALA A 72 -5.90 -25.50 -9.32
N GLU A 73 -6.75 -24.88 -10.15
CA GLU A 73 -7.82 -25.59 -10.80
C GLU A 73 -7.13 -26.69 -11.58
N VAL A 74 -7.33 -27.89 -11.14
CA VAL A 74 -6.99 -29.07 -11.92
C VAL A 74 -7.87 -28.95 -13.16
N PRO A 75 -7.30 -28.78 -14.36
CA PRO A 75 -8.09 -28.82 -15.58
C PRO A 75 -8.87 -30.14 -15.55
N PRO A 76 -10.13 -30.20 -15.99
CA PRO A 76 -10.82 -31.47 -16.18
C PRO A 76 -9.95 -32.32 -17.11
N ASP A 77 -9.65 -33.52 -16.66
CA ASP A 77 -8.93 -34.51 -17.46
C ASP A 77 -9.63 -34.68 -18.79
N ASP A 78 -8.88 -34.50 -19.89
CA ASP A 78 -9.32 -34.72 -21.25
C ASP A 78 -9.78 -36.18 -21.39
N PRO A 79 -11.04 -36.48 -21.78
CA PRO A 79 -11.59 -37.82 -21.69
C PRO A 79 -11.12 -38.80 -22.77
N THR A 80 -10.05 -38.50 -23.53
CA THR A 80 -9.70 -39.27 -24.74
C THR A 80 -8.46 -40.16 -24.66
N SER A 81 -7.85 -40.43 -23.50
CA SER A 81 -6.72 -41.36 -23.47
C SER A 81 -6.67 -42.38 -22.33
N ASP A 82 -7.72 -42.58 -21.55
CA ASP A 82 -7.77 -43.63 -20.54
C ASP A 82 -8.93 -44.65 -20.80
N GLN A 83 -8.84 -45.32 -21.91
CA GLN A 83 -9.59 -46.59 -22.03
C GLN A 83 -8.94 -47.63 -21.11
N LEU A 84 -9.71 -48.07 -20.10
CA LEU A 84 -9.49 -49.30 -19.32
C LEU A 84 -8.26 -49.34 -18.37
N GLN A 85 -8.11 -48.37 -17.49
CA GLN A 85 -7.44 -48.67 -16.23
C GLN A 85 -8.51 -49.08 -15.18
N ARG A 86 -8.62 -50.39 -14.92
CA ARG A 86 -9.30 -50.91 -13.72
C ARG A 86 -8.74 -50.12 -12.51
N THR A 87 -9.58 -49.28 -11.89
CA THR A 87 -9.21 -48.53 -10.69
C THR A 87 -8.71 -49.54 -9.65
N SER A 88 -7.50 -49.34 -9.17
CA SER A 88 -6.95 -50.21 -8.13
C SER A 88 -7.81 -50.01 -6.89
N PRO A 89 -8.22 -51.09 -6.16
CA PRO A 89 -9.01 -50.97 -4.94
C PRO A 89 -8.42 -49.95 -3.94
N PHE A 90 -7.10 -49.82 -3.92
CA PHE A 90 -6.39 -48.82 -3.14
C PHE A 90 -6.78 -47.36 -3.53
N MET A 91 -6.96 -47.08 -4.81
CA MET A 91 -7.30 -45.74 -5.25
C MET A 91 -8.74 -45.35 -4.92
N ASP A 92 -9.65 -46.34 -4.93
CA ASP A 92 -11.05 -46.12 -4.55
C ASP A 92 -11.15 -45.82 -3.03
N HIS A 93 -10.41 -46.53 -2.21
CA HIS A 93 -10.32 -46.26 -0.77
C HIS A 93 -9.62 -44.91 -0.49
N LEU A 94 -8.58 -44.57 -1.25
CA LEU A 94 -7.89 -43.27 -1.11
C LEU A 94 -8.81 -42.10 -1.38
N GLN A 95 -9.72 -42.22 -2.38
CA GLN A 95 -10.70 -41.19 -2.69
C GLN A 95 -11.76 -40.97 -1.62
N GLN A 96 -11.99 -41.99 -0.77
CA GLN A 96 -12.91 -41.92 0.36
C GLN A 96 -12.30 -41.27 1.61
N CYS A 97 -10.96 -41.16 1.68
CA CYS A 97 -10.28 -40.51 2.80
C CYS A 97 -10.62 -39.02 2.88
N ILE A 98 -10.98 -38.53 4.04
CA ILE A 98 -11.34 -37.12 4.29
C ILE A 98 -10.28 -36.37 5.10
N SER A 99 -9.35 -37.09 5.74
CA SER A 99 -8.29 -36.54 6.59
C SER A 99 -6.91 -37.13 6.27
N PRO A 100 -5.80 -36.47 6.65
CA PRO A 100 -4.47 -37.07 6.63
C PRO A 100 -4.37 -38.38 7.42
N SER A 101 -5.04 -38.47 8.56
CA SER A 101 -5.05 -39.66 9.41
C SER A 101 -5.67 -40.85 8.68
N ASP A 102 -6.80 -40.68 7.97
CA ASP A 102 -7.42 -41.75 7.19
C ASP A 102 -6.48 -42.30 6.11
N VAL A 103 -5.72 -41.40 5.46
CA VAL A 103 -4.72 -41.82 4.45
C VAL A 103 -3.61 -42.65 5.10
N LEU A 104 -3.16 -42.28 6.30
CA LEU A 104 -2.15 -43.06 7.03
C LEU A 104 -2.66 -44.42 7.42
N ASP A 105 -3.89 -44.53 7.93
CA ASP A 105 -4.54 -45.81 8.27
C ASP A 105 -4.65 -46.72 7.05
N LEU A 106 -5.01 -46.16 5.89
CA LEU A 106 -5.02 -46.88 4.62
C LEU A 106 -3.64 -47.40 4.24
N THR A 107 -2.56 -46.63 4.49
CA THR A 107 -1.18 -47.09 4.21
C THR A 107 -0.67 -48.16 5.17
N CYS A 108 -1.31 -48.34 6.34
CA CYS A 108 -1.08 -49.46 7.26
C CYS A 108 -1.76 -50.75 6.77
N GLN A 109 -2.95 -50.64 6.17
CA GLN A 109 -3.71 -51.76 5.64
C GLN A 109 -3.16 -52.29 4.29
N PHE A 110 -2.70 -51.38 3.45
CA PHE A 110 -2.23 -51.68 2.10
C PHE A 110 -0.80 -51.17 1.91
N THR A 111 0.05 -51.95 1.22
CA THR A 111 1.41 -51.52 0.88
C THR A 111 1.36 -50.67 -0.41
N PRO A 112 1.48 -49.32 -0.31
CA PRO A 112 1.37 -48.48 -1.49
C PRO A 112 2.57 -48.65 -2.44
N THR A 113 2.31 -48.65 -3.76
CA THR A 113 3.35 -48.57 -4.81
C THR A 113 3.98 -47.17 -4.81
N PRO A 114 5.14 -46.94 -5.47
CA PRO A 114 5.78 -45.63 -5.54
C PRO A 114 4.85 -44.48 -6.03
N ARG A 115 4.02 -44.77 -7.04
CA ARG A 115 3.02 -43.81 -7.53
C ARG A 115 1.90 -43.53 -6.54
N GLN A 116 1.45 -44.59 -5.83
CA GLN A 116 0.44 -44.46 -4.77
C GLN A 116 0.97 -43.65 -3.58
N VAL A 117 2.26 -43.75 -3.24
CA VAL A 117 2.89 -42.90 -2.22
C VAL A 117 2.80 -41.42 -2.57
N SER A 118 3.09 -41.06 -3.82
CA SER A 118 2.92 -39.67 -4.29
C SER A 118 1.47 -39.21 -4.20
N LYS A 119 0.52 -40.07 -4.59
CA LYS A 119 -0.91 -39.78 -4.47
C LYS A 119 -1.34 -39.63 -3.00
N CYS A 120 -0.87 -40.45 -2.08
CA CYS A 120 -1.14 -40.32 -0.64
C CYS A 120 -0.73 -38.91 -0.15
N LEU A 121 0.51 -38.48 -0.42
CA LEU A 121 0.98 -37.15 -0.02
C LEU A 121 0.10 -36.02 -0.60
N THR A 122 -0.32 -36.16 -1.87
CA THR A 122 -1.17 -35.18 -2.53
C THR A 122 -2.57 -35.16 -1.91
N TYR A 123 -3.15 -36.32 -1.62
CA TYR A 123 -4.47 -36.41 -0.98
C TYR A 123 -4.45 -35.88 0.47
N MET A 124 -3.43 -36.21 1.26
CA MET A 124 -3.25 -35.66 2.59
C MET A 124 -3.23 -34.11 2.55
N TRP A 125 -2.47 -33.53 1.62
CA TRP A 125 -2.49 -32.08 1.46
C TRP A 125 -3.85 -31.54 0.98
N SER A 126 -4.49 -32.21 0.01
CA SER A 126 -5.77 -31.73 -0.55
C SER A 126 -6.91 -31.80 0.49
N SER A 127 -6.92 -32.79 1.37
CA SER A 127 -7.89 -32.90 2.46
C SER A 127 -7.77 -31.74 3.46
N THR A 128 -6.54 -31.31 3.77
CA THR A 128 -6.32 -30.18 4.69
C THR A 128 -6.88 -28.85 4.19
N LYS A 129 -7.08 -28.68 2.86
CA LYS A 129 -7.67 -27.44 2.29
C LYS A 129 -9.15 -27.27 2.62
N LYS A 130 -9.84 -28.36 2.91
CA LYS A 130 -11.29 -28.37 3.20
C LYS A 130 -11.59 -28.24 4.70
N MET A 131 -10.55 -28.23 5.54
CA MET A 131 -10.66 -28.20 6.99
C MET A 131 -10.65 -26.78 7.52
N THR A 132 -11.28 -26.57 8.68
CA THR A 132 -11.09 -25.34 9.46
C THR A 132 -9.66 -25.28 10.00
N ASP A 133 -9.18 -24.09 10.39
CA ASP A 133 -7.82 -23.94 10.92
C ASP A 133 -7.55 -24.74 12.19
N GLU A 134 -8.58 -24.94 13.03
CA GLU A 134 -8.47 -25.76 14.24
C GLU A 134 -8.36 -27.25 13.89
N GLN A 135 -9.24 -27.74 12.99
CA GLN A 135 -9.19 -29.11 12.48
C GLN A 135 -7.86 -29.38 11.78
N ARG A 136 -7.41 -28.47 10.93
CA ARG A 136 -6.12 -28.61 10.22
C ARG A 136 -4.95 -28.71 11.19
N ARG A 137 -4.89 -27.86 12.21
CA ARG A 137 -3.82 -27.92 13.23
C ARG A 137 -3.84 -29.22 14.01
N TYR A 138 -5.02 -29.72 14.35
CA TYR A 138 -5.20 -30.99 15.04
C TYR A 138 -4.74 -32.17 14.17
N GLU A 139 -5.24 -32.29 12.97
CA GLU A 139 -4.89 -33.35 12.01
C GLU A 139 -3.40 -33.38 11.65
N LEU A 140 -2.79 -32.19 11.42
CA LEU A 140 -1.35 -32.11 11.18
C LEU A 140 -0.53 -32.59 12.40
N ARG A 141 -0.98 -32.33 13.61
CA ARG A 141 -0.32 -32.87 14.83
C ARG A 141 -0.38 -34.37 14.85
N LEU A 142 -1.57 -34.96 14.68
CA LEU A 142 -1.75 -36.43 14.64
C LEU A 142 -0.90 -37.06 13.54
N MET A 143 -0.86 -36.44 12.36
CA MET A 143 -0.03 -36.90 11.25
C MET A 143 1.46 -36.94 11.62
N PHE A 144 2.00 -35.89 12.25
CA PHE A 144 3.41 -35.86 12.64
C PHE A 144 3.76 -36.75 13.80
N GLU A 145 2.79 -37.09 14.66
CA GLU A 145 2.95 -38.06 15.76
C GLU A 145 2.85 -39.53 15.30
N SER A 146 2.31 -39.77 14.08
CA SER A 146 2.11 -41.10 13.55
C SER A 146 3.39 -41.71 12.95
N PRO A 147 3.85 -42.88 13.40
CA PRO A 147 4.97 -43.61 12.79
C PRO A 147 4.73 -43.99 11.32
N ALA A 148 3.47 -44.14 10.92
CA ALA A 148 3.10 -44.44 9.54
C ALA A 148 3.50 -43.32 8.59
N PHE A 149 3.48 -42.07 9.05
CA PHE A 149 3.94 -40.92 8.25
C PHE A 149 5.44 -40.97 7.97
N ASP A 150 6.25 -41.31 8.98
CA ASP A 150 7.69 -41.46 8.78
C ASP A 150 8.01 -42.59 7.81
N LEU A 151 7.30 -43.73 7.92
CA LEU A 151 7.45 -44.85 6.97
C LEU A 151 7.04 -44.45 5.55
N LEU A 152 5.98 -43.68 5.39
CA LEU A 152 5.53 -43.15 4.10
C LEU A 152 6.60 -42.23 3.49
N LEU A 153 7.18 -41.30 4.27
CA LEU A 153 8.27 -40.42 3.82
C LEU A 153 9.54 -41.19 3.46
N GLN A 154 9.89 -42.23 4.22
CA GLN A 154 11.03 -43.11 3.90
C GLN A 154 10.80 -43.86 2.58
N LYS A 155 9.58 -44.39 2.36
CA LYS A 155 9.21 -45.03 1.09
C LYS A 155 9.26 -44.03 -0.07
N ALA A 156 8.75 -42.79 0.11
CA ALA A 156 8.84 -41.73 -0.88
C ALA A 156 10.29 -41.44 -1.26
N MET A 157 11.18 -41.30 -0.26
CA MET A 157 12.60 -41.02 -0.47
C MET A 157 13.34 -42.15 -1.20
N LYS A 158 13.09 -43.42 -0.83
CA LYS A 158 13.71 -44.59 -1.48
C LYS A 158 13.31 -44.73 -2.95
N ASN A 159 12.11 -44.27 -3.32
CA ASN A 159 11.56 -44.44 -4.65
C ASN A 159 11.58 -43.15 -5.50
N VAL A 160 12.27 -42.11 -5.04
CA VAL A 160 12.30 -40.82 -5.75
C VAL A 160 12.76 -40.94 -7.19
N GLY A 161 13.70 -41.87 -7.47
CA GLY A 161 14.22 -42.15 -8.81
C GLY A 161 13.16 -42.68 -9.80
N ASN A 162 12.15 -43.38 -9.29
CA ASN A 162 11.13 -44.05 -10.10
C ASN A 162 9.85 -43.20 -10.29
N LEU A 163 9.78 -42.01 -9.68
CA LEU A 163 8.62 -41.12 -9.83
C LEU A 163 8.67 -40.42 -11.20
N ARG A 164 7.50 -40.21 -11.81
CA ARG A 164 7.38 -39.29 -12.94
C ARG A 164 7.66 -37.85 -12.47
N ASN A 165 8.06 -36.98 -13.39
CA ASN A 165 8.41 -35.62 -13.04
C ASN A 165 7.26 -34.83 -12.38
N GLU A 166 6.02 -35.03 -12.84
CA GLU A 166 4.84 -34.43 -12.20
C GLU A 166 4.62 -34.97 -10.78
N ASP A 167 4.68 -36.29 -10.59
CA ASP A 167 4.52 -36.92 -9.27
C ASP A 167 5.63 -36.46 -8.31
N LEU A 168 6.84 -36.25 -8.81
CA LEU A 168 7.96 -35.70 -8.06
C LEU A 168 7.67 -34.27 -7.57
N ALA A 169 7.22 -33.40 -8.49
CA ALA A 169 6.88 -32.01 -8.17
C ALA A 169 5.70 -31.89 -7.20
N TYR A 170 4.63 -32.68 -7.42
CA TYR A 170 3.47 -32.71 -6.52
C TYR A 170 3.83 -33.23 -5.13
N SER A 171 4.64 -34.29 -5.03
CA SER A 171 5.10 -34.82 -3.75
C SER A 171 5.88 -33.77 -2.96
N LEU A 172 6.81 -33.08 -3.62
CA LEU A 172 7.59 -31.99 -3.00
C LEU A 172 6.67 -30.87 -2.51
N LEU A 173 5.76 -30.40 -3.36
CA LEU A 173 4.78 -29.37 -3.00
C LEU A 173 3.92 -29.80 -1.82
N SER A 174 3.42 -31.03 -1.84
CA SER A 174 2.57 -31.57 -0.76
C SER A 174 3.31 -31.64 0.57
N MET A 175 4.57 -32.13 0.57
CA MET A 175 5.40 -32.16 1.77
C MET A 175 5.63 -30.76 2.33
N VAL A 176 5.93 -29.77 1.49
CA VAL A 176 6.13 -28.37 1.90
C VAL A 176 4.84 -27.78 2.48
N LYS A 177 3.70 -28.03 1.84
CA LYS A 177 2.38 -27.53 2.29
C LYS A 177 1.85 -28.22 3.55
N LEU A 178 2.20 -29.47 3.77
CA LEU A 178 1.91 -30.20 5.00
C LEU A 178 2.82 -29.77 6.16
N GLY A 179 3.87 -28.99 5.91
CA GLY A 179 4.78 -28.50 6.95
C GLY A 179 5.94 -29.44 7.27
N VAL A 180 6.27 -30.40 6.38
CA VAL A 180 7.49 -31.21 6.54
C VAL A 180 8.71 -30.31 6.61
N PRO A 181 9.60 -30.45 7.62
CA PRO A 181 10.76 -29.58 7.77
C PRO A 181 11.60 -29.51 6.49
N GLN A 182 11.81 -28.32 5.98
CA GLN A 182 12.47 -28.12 4.69
C GLN A 182 13.92 -28.59 4.67
N ARG A 183 14.58 -28.62 5.83
CA ARG A 183 15.94 -29.16 6.02
C ARG A 183 15.99 -30.67 6.18
N SER A 184 14.82 -31.34 6.22
CA SER A 184 14.77 -32.79 6.33
C SER A 184 15.42 -33.48 5.13
N ARG A 185 15.99 -34.66 5.36
CA ARG A 185 16.65 -35.45 4.32
C ARG A 185 15.70 -35.75 3.14
N VAL A 186 14.43 -36.04 3.43
CA VAL A 186 13.44 -36.34 2.39
C VAL A 186 13.22 -35.15 1.45
N VAL A 187 12.97 -33.94 1.99
CA VAL A 187 12.75 -32.73 1.19
C VAL A 187 13.98 -32.39 0.37
N GLN A 188 15.18 -32.48 0.96
CA GLN A 188 16.45 -32.21 0.24
C GLN A 188 16.71 -33.24 -0.85
N THR A 189 16.34 -34.51 -0.66
CA THR A 189 16.45 -35.55 -1.72
C THR A 189 15.53 -35.24 -2.89
N PHE A 190 14.29 -34.82 -2.63
CA PHE A 190 13.34 -34.42 -3.68
C PHE A 190 13.79 -33.16 -4.42
N LEU A 191 14.32 -32.16 -3.71
CA LEU A 191 14.90 -30.96 -4.35
C LEU A 191 16.02 -31.33 -5.31
N ARG A 192 16.95 -32.20 -4.88
CA ARG A 192 18.04 -32.67 -5.73
C ARG A 192 17.52 -33.41 -6.96
N ALA A 193 16.57 -34.32 -6.78
CA ALA A 193 15.97 -35.03 -7.91
C ALA A 193 15.27 -34.07 -8.91
N CYS A 194 14.62 -33.01 -8.41
CA CYS A 194 14.06 -31.97 -9.26
C CYS A 194 15.16 -31.20 -10.03
N GLN A 195 16.31 -30.91 -9.40
CA GLN A 195 17.45 -30.26 -10.06
C GLN A 195 18.03 -31.14 -11.17
N GLU A 196 18.25 -32.42 -10.90
CA GLU A 196 18.82 -33.38 -11.85
C GLU A 196 17.95 -33.57 -13.10
N ARG A 197 16.64 -33.48 -12.96
CA ARG A 197 15.66 -33.69 -14.05
C ARG A 197 15.04 -32.40 -14.56
N LEU A 198 15.60 -31.25 -14.24
CA LEU A 198 14.96 -29.96 -14.50
C LEU A 198 14.60 -29.72 -15.97
N ASN A 199 15.44 -30.18 -16.89
CA ASN A 199 15.23 -30.05 -18.34
C ASN A 199 14.07 -30.90 -18.87
N ASP A 200 13.68 -31.96 -18.14
CA ASP A 200 12.65 -32.91 -18.57
C ASP A 200 11.26 -32.52 -18.06
N PHE A 201 11.15 -31.46 -17.25
CA PHE A 201 9.85 -30.96 -16.80
C PHE A 201 9.08 -30.29 -17.93
N ASN A 202 7.81 -30.65 -18.06
CA ASN A 202 6.85 -29.97 -18.91
C ASN A 202 6.34 -28.68 -18.22
N GLU A 203 5.50 -27.93 -18.90
CA GLU A 203 4.87 -26.70 -18.42
C GLU A 203 4.20 -26.89 -17.04
N LYS A 204 3.39 -27.94 -16.89
CA LYS A 204 2.67 -28.27 -15.65
C LYS A 204 3.64 -28.52 -14.50
N GLY A 205 4.67 -29.33 -14.73
CA GLY A 205 5.70 -29.61 -13.74
C GLY A 205 6.47 -28.36 -13.30
N LEU A 206 6.85 -27.50 -14.23
CA LEU A 206 7.52 -26.22 -13.92
C LEU A 206 6.62 -25.28 -13.12
N SER A 207 5.32 -25.24 -13.42
CA SER A 207 4.33 -24.45 -12.67
C SER A 207 4.19 -24.96 -11.24
N ILE A 208 4.11 -26.28 -11.03
CA ILE A 208 4.03 -26.89 -9.70
C ILE A 208 5.29 -26.62 -8.89
N LEU A 209 6.48 -26.76 -9.50
CA LEU A 209 7.75 -26.41 -8.85
C LEU A 209 7.82 -24.94 -8.49
N SER A 210 7.34 -24.05 -9.37
CA SER A 210 7.26 -22.62 -9.07
C SER A 210 6.39 -22.36 -7.85
N SER A 211 5.20 -22.98 -7.80
CA SER A 211 4.31 -22.87 -6.64
C SER A 211 4.95 -23.44 -5.35
N CYS A 212 5.73 -24.51 -5.47
CA CYS A 212 6.44 -25.10 -4.34
C CYS A 212 7.52 -24.17 -3.79
N LEU A 213 8.41 -23.66 -4.67
CA LEU A 213 9.54 -22.83 -4.28
C LEU A 213 9.12 -21.46 -3.73
N GLU A 214 7.92 -20.99 -4.06
CA GLU A 214 7.36 -19.77 -3.48
C GLU A 214 7.09 -19.90 -1.96
N HIS A 215 6.82 -21.12 -1.49
CA HIS A 215 6.56 -21.41 -0.08
C HIS A 215 7.78 -21.96 0.68
N MET A 216 8.92 -22.04 0.02
CA MET A 216 10.15 -22.52 0.64
C MET A 216 11.01 -21.37 1.16
N GLU A 217 11.69 -21.65 2.27
CA GLU A 217 12.71 -20.75 2.81
C GLU A 217 13.87 -20.63 1.84
N SER A 218 14.48 -19.45 1.78
CA SER A 218 15.64 -19.22 0.94
C SER A 218 16.84 -20.00 1.49
N CYS A 219 17.36 -20.91 0.70
CA CYS A 219 18.60 -21.63 0.96
C CYS A 219 19.36 -21.88 -0.35
N PRO A 220 20.66 -22.23 -0.31
CA PRO A 220 21.47 -22.41 -1.53
C PRO A 220 20.84 -23.35 -2.55
N ASN A 221 20.28 -24.48 -2.13
CA ASN A 221 19.65 -25.45 -3.03
C ASN A 221 18.38 -24.90 -3.69
N VAL A 222 17.56 -24.18 -2.93
CA VAL A 222 16.35 -23.51 -3.46
C VAL A 222 16.74 -22.42 -4.44
N SER A 223 17.76 -21.62 -4.14
CA SER A 223 18.27 -20.59 -5.04
C SER A 223 18.82 -21.20 -6.33
N ALA A 224 19.64 -22.25 -6.23
CA ALA A 224 20.19 -22.94 -7.39
C ALA A 224 19.09 -23.54 -8.29
N LEU A 225 18.07 -24.16 -7.70
CA LEU A 225 16.94 -24.68 -8.47
C LEU A 225 16.15 -23.55 -9.15
N LYS A 226 15.94 -22.44 -8.46
CA LYS A 226 15.26 -21.27 -9.02
C LYS A 226 16.03 -20.65 -10.20
N ASP A 227 17.36 -20.57 -10.10
CA ASP A 227 18.20 -20.07 -11.19
C ASP A 227 18.22 -21.03 -12.38
N GLY A 228 18.30 -22.35 -12.12
CA GLY A 228 18.13 -23.37 -13.15
C GLY A 228 16.77 -23.28 -13.85
N MET A 229 15.70 -23.10 -13.09
CA MET A 229 14.35 -22.90 -13.65
C MET A 229 14.27 -21.64 -14.54
N ARG A 230 14.97 -20.55 -14.19
CA ARG A 230 15.04 -19.36 -15.05
C ARG A 230 15.67 -19.65 -16.40
N LEU A 231 16.72 -20.49 -16.42
CA LEU A 231 17.38 -20.89 -17.67
C LEU A 231 16.44 -21.77 -18.52
N VAL A 232 15.82 -22.79 -17.93
CA VAL A 232 14.88 -23.66 -18.63
C VAL A 232 13.65 -22.88 -19.12
N ALA A 233 13.10 -21.98 -18.30
CA ALA A 233 11.98 -21.14 -18.68
C ALA A 233 12.32 -20.21 -19.86
N LYS A 234 13.55 -19.69 -19.98
CA LYS A 234 13.97 -18.90 -21.15
C LYS A 234 13.89 -19.68 -22.47
N VAL A 235 14.19 -20.99 -22.44
CA VAL A 235 14.18 -21.85 -23.62
C VAL A 235 12.73 -22.29 -23.94
N LYS A 236 11.99 -22.72 -22.93
CA LYS A 236 10.62 -23.27 -23.06
C LYS A 236 9.51 -22.24 -23.04
N LEU A 237 9.82 -20.94 -23.00
CA LEU A 237 8.81 -19.88 -22.85
C LEU A 237 7.76 -19.90 -23.95
N ASN A 238 8.16 -20.20 -25.20
CA ASN A 238 7.26 -20.25 -26.35
C ASN A 238 6.29 -21.43 -26.26
N ASP A 239 6.67 -22.51 -25.60
CA ASP A 239 5.88 -23.75 -25.49
C ASP A 239 4.78 -23.63 -24.42
N ILE A 240 4.81 -22.58 -23.59
CA ILE A 240 3.81 -22.35 -22.56
C ILE A 240 2.48 -21.95 -23.20
N GLN A 241 1.42 -22.69 -22.92
CA GLN A 241 0.08 -22.46 -23.45
C GLN A 241 -0.95 -22.13 -22.37
N ASN A 242 -0.65 -22.38 -21.11
CA ASN A 242 -1.58 -22.14 -20.01
C ASN A 242 -1.25 -20.84 -19.29
N VAL A 243 -2.21 -19.90 -19.24
CA VAL A 243 -2.07 -18.59 -18.60
C VAL A 243 -1.73 -18.72 -17.11
N VAL A 244 -2.37 -19.65 -16.39
CA VAL A 244 -2.14 -19.86 -14.94
C VAL A 244 -0.71 -20.36 -14.69
N ALA A 245 -0.23 -21.28 -15.54
CA ALA A 245 1.15 -21.77 -15.46
C ALA A 245 2.14 -20.63 -15.71
N LEU A 246 1.91 -19.81 -16.74
CA LEU A 246 2.73 -18.63 -17.02
C LEU A 246 2.76 -17.67 -15.83
N GLN A 247 1.61 -17.31 -15.27
CA GLN A 247 1.50 -16.39 -14.11
C GLN A 247 2.24 -16.92 -12.89
N THR A 248 2.13 -18.21 -12.62
CA THR A 248 2.83 -18.84 -11.49
C THR A 248 4.35 -18.78 -11.67
N MET A 249 4.82 -19.06 -12.88
CA MET A 249 6.24 -18.93 -13.21
C MET A 249 6.71 -17.46 -13.17
N MET A 250 5.93 -16.55 -13.73
CA MET A 250 6.22 -15.12 -13.68
C MET A 250 6.42 -14.63 -12.24
N ARG A 251 5.52 -15.00 -11.33
CA ARG A 251 5.54 -14.55 -9.93
C ARG A 251 6.80 -15.01 -9.22
N LEU A 252 7.22 -16.27 -9.39
CA LEU A 252 8.43 -16.79 -8.76
C LEU A 252 9.70 -16.34 -9.49
N LEU A 253 9.77 -16.60 -10.80
CA LEU A 253 11.01 -16.47 -11.56
C LEU A 253 11.28 -15.02 -11.96
N GLY A 254 10.24 -14.20 -12.12
CA GLY A 254 10.34 -12.79 -12.45
C GLY A 254 10.78 -11.91 -11.28
N LYS A 255 10.55 -12.36 -10.03
CA LYS A 255 11.04 -11.66 -8.85
C LYS A 255 12.57 -11.65 -8.85
N ASP A 256 13.18 -10.48 -8.68
CA ASP A 256 14.65 -10.29 -8.69
C ASP A 256 15.35 -10.73 -10.00
N ALA A 257 14.58 -10.92 -11.08
CA ALA A 257 15.13 -11.28 -12.38
C ALA A 257 15.66 -10.06 -13.16
N PRO A 258 16.61 -10.25 -14.10
CA PRO A 258 17.05 -9.21 -15.03
C PRO A 258 15.88 -8.68 -15.88
N LEU A 259 15.96 -7.40 -16.26
CA LEU A 259 14.90 -6.71 -17.02
C LEU A 259 14.57 -7.43 -18.34
N ASP A 260 15.59 -7.94 -19.04
CA ASP A 260 15.39 -8.65 -20.33
C ASP A 260 14.53 -9.91 -20.17
N PHE A 261 14.69 -10.62 -19.05
CA PHE A 261 13.86 -11.78 -18.78
C PHE A 261 12.42 -11.37 -18.43
N LYS A 262 12.23 -10.30 -17.64
CA LYS A 262 10.91 -9.74 -17.35
C LYS A 262 10.18 -9.31 -18.62
N ARG A 263 10.89 -8.69 -19.57
CA ARG A 263 10.32 -8.31 -20.89
C ARG A 263 9.92 -9.52 -21.74
N LYS A 264 10.71 -10.60 -21.72
CA LYS A 264 10.32 -11.84 -22.43
C LYS A 264 9.06 -12.44 -21.84
N LEU A 265 8.92 -12.45 -20.51
CA LEU A 265 7.70 -12.89 -19.82
C LEU A 265 6.51 -12.00 -20.18
N GLU A 266 6.68 -10.69 -20.22
CA GLU A 266 5.68 -9.72 -20.67
C GLU A 266 5.20 -10.00 -22.11
N MET A 267 6.13 -10.14 -23.04
CA MET A 267 5.79 -10.43 -24.44
C MET A 267 5.00 -11.73 -24.57
N LYS A 268 5.40 -12.77 -23.83
CA LYS A 268 4.64 -14.04 -23.81
C LYS A 268 3.24 -13.85 -23.21
N ALA A 269 3.11 -13.11 -22.11
CA ALA A 269 1.80 -12.83 -21.51
C ALA A 269 0.89 -12.03 -22.47
N LEU A 270 1.42 -11.04 -23.19
CA LEU A 270 0.69 -10.27 -24.20
C LEU A 270 0.25 -11.16 -25.39
N SER A 271 1.08 -12.11 -25.81
CA SER A 271 0.69 -13.06 -26.88
C SER A 271 -0.46 -13.99 -26.48
N MET A 272 -0.79 -14.07 -25.19
CA MET A 272 -1.87 -14.89 -24.63
C MET A 272 -3.02 -14.05 -24.07
N GLN A 273 -3.07 -12.76 -24.33
CA GLN A 273 -4.05 -11.84 -23.74
C GLN A 273 -5.51 -12.24 -23.99
N ASP A 274 -5.80 -12.82 -25.17
CA ASP A 274 -7.15 -13.26 -25.57
C ASP A 274 -7.67 -14.42 -24.70
N GLN A 275 -6.76 -15.14 -24.05
CA GLN A 275 -7.10 -16.24 -23.14
C GLN A 275 -7.31 -15.76 -21.70
N PHE A 276 -7.16 -14.45 -21.41
CA PHE A 276 -7.31 -13.95 -20.06
C PHE A 276 -8.77 -13.98 -19.62
N SER A 277 -9.07 -14.82 -18.64
CA SER A 277 -10.30 -14.74 -17.86
C SER A 277 -10.22 -13.58 -16.86
N LEU A 278 -11.36 -13.20 -16.26
CA LEU A 278 -11.39 -12.20 -15.21
C LEU A 278 -10.47 -12.55 -14.01
N PRO A 279 -10.47 -13.78 -13.47
CA PRO A 279 -9.50 -14.19 -12.46
C PRO A 279 -8.04 -14.05 -12.93
N ASN A 280 -7.74 -14.43 -14.17
CA ASN A 280 -6.39 -14.30 -14.72
C ASN A 280 -5.93 -12.84 -14.79
N SER A 281 -6.81 -11.92 -15.21
CA SER A 281 -6.51 -10.49 -15.25
C SER A 281 -6.20 -9.92 -13.85
N GLN A 282 -6.99 -10.29 -12.83
CA GLN A 282 -6.75 -9.89 -11.43
C GLN A 282 -5.40 -10.42 -10.92
N HIS A 283 -5.10 -11.69 -11.19
CA HIS A 283 -3.85 -12.32 -10.79
C HIS A 283 -2.65 -11.76 -11.54
N MET A 284 -2.80 -11.37 -12.80
CA MET A 284 -1.71 -10.79 -13.60
C MET A 284 -1.24 -9.46 -12.99
N ILE A 285 -2.14 -8.59 -12.55
CA ILE A 285 -1.78 -7.34 -11.86
C ILE A 285 -0.99 -7.64 -10.58
N SER A 286 -1.47 -8.60 -9.77
CA SER A 286 -0.75 -9.01 -8.55
C SER A 286 0.61 -9.65 -8.85
N THR A 287 0.72 -10.39 -9.93
CA THR A 287 1.97 -11.02 -10.40
C THR A 287 2.98 -9.96 -10.79
N MET A 288 2.57 -8.94 -11.56
CA MET A 288 3.44 -7.82 -11.92
C MET A 288 3.92 -7.05 -10.68
N ALA A 289 3.04 -6.83 -9.69
CA ALA A 289 3.42 -6.21 -8.43
C ALA A 289 4.49 -7.05 -7.68
N THR A 290 4.31 -8.37 -7.60
CA THR A 290 5.28 -9.27 -6.98
C THR A 290 6.63 -9.28 -7.72
N MET A 291 6.60 -9.17 -9.05
CA MET A 291 7.81 -9.06 -9.88
C MET A 291 8.52 -7.70 -9.73
N GLY A 292 7.86 -6.68 -9.18
CA GLY A 292 8.33 -5.31 -9.22
C GLY A 292 8.55 -4.83 -10.66
N PHE A 293 7.61 -5.15 -11.56
CA PHE A 293 7.71 -4.84 -12.99
C PHE A 293 6.40 -4.26 -13.51
N ARG A 294 6.43 -2.99 -13.89
CA ARG A 294 5.29 -2.25 -14.42
C ARG A 294 5.26 -2.33 -15.94
N SER A 295 4.37 -3.16 -16.49
CA SER A 295 4.07 -3.22 -17.91
C SER A 295 2.78 -2.45 -18.19
N LYS A 296 2.89 -1.31 -18.87
CA LYS A 296 1.70 -0.50 -19.20
C LYS A 296 0.74 -1.28 -20.12
N PRO A 297 1.18 -1.92 -21.24
CA PRO A 297 0.26 -2.65 -22.12
C PRO A 297 -0.49 -3.78 -21.41
N LEU A 298 0.23 -4.55 -20.57
CA LEU A 298 -0.38 -5.68 -19.87
C LEU A 298 -1.35 -5.23 -18.78
N LEU A 299 -1.05 -4.09 -18.13
CA LEU A 299 -1.96 -3.47 -17.16
C LEU A 299 -3.24 -2.98 -17.85
N GLU A 300 -3.14 -2.31 -19.00
CA GLU A 300 -4.29 -1.83 -19.78
C GLU A 300 -5.23 -2.97 -20.21
N VAL A 301 -4.69 -4.09 -20.67
CA VAL A 301 -5.48 -5.29 -20.98
C VAL A 301 -6.22 -5.82 -19.76
N CYS A 302 -5.51 -5.92 -18.63
CA CYS A 302 -6.09 -6.45 -17.38
C CYS A 302 -7.14 -5.51 -16.79
N THR A 303 -6.88 -4.19 -16.76
CA THR A 303 -7.81 -3.20 -16.17
C THR A 303 -9.09 -3.10 -17.00
N LYS A 304 -9.02 -3.12 -18.31
CA LYS A 304 -10.19 -3.17 -19.17
C LYS A 304 -11.12 -4.34 -18.81
N LYS A 305 -10.57 -5.56 -18.70
CA LYS A 305 -11.33 -6.75 -18.32
C LYS A 305 -11.94 -6.67 -16.92
N ILE A 306 -11.22 -6.06 -15.98
CA ILE A 306 -11.70 -5.86 -14.61
C ILE A 306 -12.85 -4.87 -14.58
N ARG A 307 -12.73 -3.72 -15.28
CA ARG A 307 -13.76 -2.69 -15.33
C ARG A 307 -15.09 -3.22 -15.91
N GLU A 308 -15.02 -3.98 -17.00
CA GLU A 308 -16.18 -4.61 -17.63
C GLU A 308 -16.97 -5.55 -16.69
N ASN A 309 -16.34 -6.08 -15.63
CA ASN A 309 -16.91 -7.11 -14.76
C ASN A 309 -16.81 -6.77 -13.26
N LEU A 310 -16.69 -5.51 -12.93
CA LEU A 310 -16.35 -5.03 -11.56
C LEU A 310 -17.31 -5.57 -10.49
N HIS A 311 -18.61 -5.58 -10.79
CA HIS A 311 -19.68 -6.01 -9.88
C HIS A 311 -19.65 -7.51 -9.53
N THR A 312 -18.88 -8.31 -10.26
CA THR A 312 -18.76 -9.77 -9.99
C THR A 312 -17.53 -10.09 -9.13
N ILE A 313 -16.69 -9.08 -8.83
CA ILE A 313 -15.42 -9.30 -8.14
C ILE A 313 -15.63 -9.26 -6.62
N PRO A 314 -15.26 -10.34 -5.88
CA PRO A 314 -15.31 -10.32 -4.43
C PRO A 314 -14.39 -9.25 -3.82
N PHE A 315 -14.77 -8.74 -2.64
CA PHE A 315 -14.02 -7.73 -1.90
C PHE A 315 -12.51 -8.00 -1.84
N SER A 316 -12.11 -9.20 -1.40
CA SER A 316 -10.70 -9.54 -1.19
C SER A 316 -9.87 -9.45 -2.47
N ARG A 317 -10.45 -9.82 -3.60
CA ARG A 317 -9.79 -9.75 -4.91
C ARG A 317 -9.71 -8.33 -5.43
N LEU A 318 -10.79 -7.56 -5.31
CA LEU A 318 -10.81 -6.16 -5.72
C LEU A 318 -9.81 -5.32 -4.89
N PHE A 319 -9.79 -5.54 -3.58
CA PHE A 319 -8.82 -4.91 -2.69
C PHE A 319 -7.37 -5.27 -3.08
N LYS A 320 -7.11 -6.54 -3.42
CA LYS A 320 -5.78 -6.97 -3.88
C LYS A 320 -5.37 -6.31 -5.20
N VAL A 321 -6.30 -6.12 -6.13
CA VAL A 321 -6.06 -5.37 -7.37
C VAL A 321 -5.62 -3.94 -7.04
N LEU A 322 -6.38 -3.22 -6.22
CA LEU A 322 -6.07 -1.84 -5.84
C LEU A 322 -4.74 -1.73 -5.08
N GLN A 323 -4.48 -2.66 -4.17
CA GLN A 323 -3.19 -2.75 -3.47
C GLN A 323 -2.03 -2.95 -4.46
N SER A 324 -2.19 -3.85 -5.44
CA SER A 324 -1.17 -4.11 -6.45
C SER A 324 -0.94 -2.91 -7.38
N CYS A 325 -2.00 -2.16 -7.72
CA CYS A 325 -1.86 -0.88 -8.42
C CYS A 325 -1.04 0.12 -7.61
N SER A 326 -1.26 0.18 -6.30
CA SER A 326 -0.46 1.04 -5.40
C SER A 326 1.01 0.62 -5.35
N GLU A 327 1.30 -0.68 -5.25
CA GLU A 327 2.67 -1.23 -5.25
C GLU A 327 3.41 -0.97 -6.57
N LEU A 328 2.69 -0.97 -7.70
CA LEU A 328 3.22 -0.66 -9.03
C LEU A 328 3.27 0.84 -9.35
N HIS A 329 2.77 1.69 -8.47
CA HIS A 329 2.51 3.11 -8.76
C HIS A 329 1.72 3.30 -10.07
N TYR A 330 0.81 2.38 -10.33
CA TYR A 330 -0.06 2.42 -11.50
C TYR A 330 -1.36 3.15 -11.15
N ARG A 331 -1.60 4.23 -11.86
CA ARG A 331 -2.76 5.11 -11.66
C ARG A 331 -3.52 5.21 -12.97
N ASP A 332 -4.58 4.45 -13.07
CA ASP A 332 -5.54 4.49 -14.17
C ASP A 332 -6.77 5.25 -13.66
N PRO A 333 -7.06 6.46 -14.16
CA PRO A 333 -8.15 7.28 -13.63
C PRO A 333 -9.51 6.61 -13.73
N GLU A 334 -9.76 5.93 -14.86
CA GLU A 334 -11.03 5.27 -15.13
C GLU A 334 -11.24 4.07 -14.21
N LEU A 335 -10.22 3.22 -14.05
CA LEU A 335 -10.29 2.10 -13.11
C LEU A 335 -10.52 2.56 -11.68
N LEU A 336 -9.79 3.60 -11.25
CA LEU A 336 -9.89 4.12 -9.87
C LEU A 336 -11.26 4.74 -9.62
N MET A 337 -11.83 5.45 -10.60
CA MET A 337 -13.18 6.02 -10.54
C MET A 337 -14.22 4.92 -10.44
N ASP A 338 -14.20 3.94 -11.38
CA ASP A 338 -15.16 2.83 -11.40
C ASP A 338 -15.14 2.03 -10.09
N ILE A 339 -13.94 1.75 -9.53
CA ILE A 339 -13.83 1.09 -8.22
C ILE A 339 -14.43 1.96 -7.11
N SER A 340 -14.17 3.27 -7.12
CA SER A 340 -14.70 4.21 -6.12
C SER A 340 -16.23 4.24 -6.11
N GLU A 341 -16.84 4.35 -7.29
CA GLU A 341 -18.29 4.38 -7.47
C GLU A 341 -18.93 3.05 -7.07
N TYR A 342 -18.33 1.94 -7.50
CA TYR A 342 -18.81 0.62 -7.12
C TYR A 342 -18.75 0.40 -5.60
N VAL A 343 -17.62 0.71 -4.97
CA VAL A 343 -17.48 0.54 -3.51
C VAL A 343 -18.45 1.45 -2.75
N ALA A 344 -18.68 2.67 -3.23
CA ALA A 344 -19.68 3.58 -2.66
C ALA A 344 -21.10 3.01 -2.76
N SER A 345 -21.46 2.41 -3.90
CA SER A 345 -22.80 1.84 -4.10
C SER A 345 -23.11 0.62 -3.23
N VAL A 346 -22.07 -0.08 -2.75
CA VAL A 346 -22.22 -1.29 -1.90
C VAL A 346 -21.72 -1.07 -0.47
N ILE A 347 -21.51 0.17 -0.05
CA ILE A 347 -20.89 0.52 1.23
C ILE A 347 -21.65 -0.03 2.45
N ASP A 348 -22.97 -0.19 2.34
CA ASP A 348 -23.80 -0.72 3.42
C ASP A 348 -23.72 -2.23 3.56
N ILE A 349 -23.32 -2.93 2.49
CA ILE A 349 -23.11 -4.38 2.50
C ILE A 349 -21.76 -4.73 3.15
N TRP A 350 -20.77 -3.85 3.02
CA TRP A 350 -19.43 -4.07 3.52
C TRP A 350 -19.25 -3.52 4.93
N SER A 351 -18.38 -4.19 5.70
CA SER A 351 -18.01 -3.69 7.02
C SER A 351 -17.22 -2.38 6.92
N ASN A 352 -17.31 -1.53 7.95
CA ASN A 352 -16.56 -0.27 8.00
C ASN A 352 -15.05 -0.48 7.81
N LYS A 353 -14.50 -1.55 8.41
CA LYS A 353 -13.10 -1.93 8.22
C LYS A 353 -12.74 -2.15 6.74
N GLN A 354 -13.63 -2.77 5.97
CA GLN A 354 -13.42 -3.00 4.54
C GLN A 354 -13.43 -1.67 3.75
N ALA A 355 -14.39 -0.79 4.02
CA ALA A 355 -14.44 0.53 3.40
C ALA A 355 -13.19 1.38 3.72
N VAL A 356 -12.75 1.37 4.98
CA VAL A 356 -11.52 2.06 5.42
C VAL A 356 -10.27 1.53 4.73
N LEU A 357 -10.18 0.23 4.46
CA LEU A 357 -9.07 -0.35 3.69
C LEU A 357 -9.00 0.19 2.25
N PHE A 358 -10.17 0.37 1.59
CA PHE A 358 -10.22 1.00 0.27
C PHE A 358 -9.82 2.47 0.33
N LEU A 359 -10.37 3.25 1.25
CA LEU A 359 -10.01 4.65 1.46
C LEU A 359 -8.48 4.81 1.63
N TYR A 360 -7.88 3.98 2.47
CA TYR A 360 -6.43 3.99 2.69
C TYR A 360 -5.62 3.64 1.43
N SER A 361 -6.12 2.71 0.61
CA SER A 361 -5.44 2.33 -0.63
C SER A 361 -5.52 3.44 -1.68
N PHE A 362 -6.63 4.15 -1.75
CA PHE A 362 -6.78 5.34 -2.59
C PHE A 362 -5.87 6.49 -2.13
N GLU A 363 -5.76 6.73 -0.82
CA GLU A 363 -4.83 7.72 -0.27
C GLU A 363 -3.38 7.42 -0.65
N LYS A 364 -2.95 6.17 -0.60
CA LYS A 364 -1.61 5.76 -1.07
C LYS A 364 -1.38 6.02 -2.56
N LEU A 365 -2.42 5.94 -3.37
CA LEU A 365 -2.37 6.30 -4.78
C LEU A 365 -2.43 7.81 -5.01
N GLY A 366 -2.71 8.60 -3.97
CA GLY A 366 -2.96 10.03 -4.06
C GLY A 366 -4.25 10.36 -4.81
N PHE A 367 -5.15 9.39 -4.99
CA PHE A 367 -6.42 9.54 -5.66
C PHE A 367 -7.53 9.85 -4.67
N SER A 368 -8.36 10.85 -4.97
CA SER A 368 -9.53 11.18 -4.15
C SER A 368 -10.76 10.48 -4.69
N PRO A 369 -11.26 9.44 -3.99
CA PRO A 369 -12.45 8.71 -4.40
C PRO A 369 -13.71 9.44 -3.91
N ASP A 370 -14.12 10.50 -4.61
CA ASP A 370 -15.13 11.45 -4.13
C ASP A 370 -16.46 10.78 -3.76
N ALA A 371 -16.96 9.84 -4.59
CA ALA A 371 -18.18 9.09 -4.30
C ALA A 371 -18.06 8.27 -3.00
N LEU A 372 -16.95 7.54 -2.83
CA LEU A 372 -16.72 6.73 -1.64
C LEU A 372 -16.51 7.60 -0.38
N MET A 373 -15.77 8.71 -0.50
CA MET A 373 -15.53 9.61 0.63
C MET A 373 -16.83 10.24 1.11
N LYS A 374 -17.69 10.66 0.18
CA LYS A 374 -19.02 11.20 0.53
C LYS A 374 -19.88 10.16 1.23
N ALA A 375 -20.05 8.98 0.63
CA ALA A 375 -20.88 7.91 1.20
C ALA A 375 -20.38 7.44 2.57
N PHE A 376 -19.04 7.37 2.75
CA PHE A 376 -18.46 7.00 4.04
C PHE A 376 -18.64 8.09 5.11
N ALA A 377 -18.56 9.35 4.74
CA ALA A 377 -18.84 10.46 5.66
C ALA A 377 -20.30 10.45 6.14
N GLU A 378 -21.25 10.23 5.23
CA GLU A 378 -22.68 10.08 5.57
C GLU A 378 -22.89 8.94 6.57
N LYS A 379 -22.21 7.81 6.37
CA LYS A 379 -22.28 6.67 7.30
C LYS A 379 -21.70 6.97 8.68
N VAL A 380 -20.60 7.72 8.77
CA VAL A 380 -19.99 8.14 10.04
C VAL A 380 -20.86 9.18 10.76
N ILE A 381 -21.48 10.08 10.03
CA ILE A 381 -22.42 11.07 10.60
C ILE A 381 -23.65 10.37 11.19
N ALA A 382 -24.18 9.35 10.51
CA ALA A 382 -25.35 8.60 10.97
C ALA A 382 -25.05 7.77 12.24
N ASP A 383 -23.86 7.18 12.35
CA ASP A 383 -23.46 6.35 13.49
C ASP A 383 -21.94 6.48 13.73
N PRO A 384 -21.49 7.46 14.54
CA PRO A 384 -20.08 7.66 14.83
C PRO A 384 -19.43 6.51 15.59
N ASP A 385 -20.18 5.79 16.42
CA ASP A 385 -19.65 4.76 17.34
C ASP A 385 -19.21 3.48 16.63
N VAL A 386 -19.51 3.33 15.35
CA VAL A 386 -19.07 2.19 14.54
C VAL A 386 -17.57 2.21 14.23
N LEU A 387 -16.87 3.33 14.46
CA LEU A 387 -15.44 3.47 14.20
C LEU A 387 -14.59 2.94 15.35
N MET A 388 -13.78 1.91 15.08
CA MET A 388 -12.72 1.52 16.00
C MET A 388 -11.54 2.50 15.97
N LEU A 389 -10.74 2.58 17.03
CA LEU A 389 -9.57 3.48 17.11
C LEU A 389 -8.65 3.41 15.89
N LYS A 390 -8.36 2.20 15.39
CA LYS A 390 -7.50 2.03 14.20
C LYS A 390 -8.15 2.57 12.93
N ASP A 391 -9.45 2.38 12.80
CA ASP A 391 -10.23 2.87 11.67
C ASP A 391 -10.34 4.39 11.72
N LEU A 392 -10.59 4.97 12.89
CA LEU A 392 -10.59 6.40 13.14
C LEU A 392 -9.27 7.07 12.72
N LEU A 393 -8.12 6.52 13.16
CA LEU A 393 -6.80 7.02 12.77
C LEU A 393 -6.57 6.98 11.26
N CYS A 394 -7.08 5.95 10.61
CA CYS A 394 -7.00 5.82 9.16
C CYS A 394 -7.90 6.84 8.44
N VAL A 395 -9.13 7.01 8.89
CA VAL A 395 -10.10 7.98 8.35
C VAL A 395 -9.56 9.40 8.47
N LEU A 396 -9.12 9.81 9.66
CA LEU A 396 -8.50 11.13 9.88
C LEU A 396 -7.30 11.35 8.95
N LYS A 397 -6.43 10.33 8.78
CA LYS A 397 -5.31 10.40 7.85
C LYS A 397 -5.79 10.62 6.40
N VAL A 398 -6.75 9.83 5.93
CA VAL A 398 -7.22 9.88 4.54
C VAL A 398 -7.83 11.24 4.22
N TYR A 399 -8.80 11.68 5.04
CA TYR A 399 -9.49 12.96 4.79
C TYR A 399 -8.55 14.16 4.90
N SER A 400 -7.62 14.14 5.86
CA SER A 400 -6.63 15.22 5.99
C SER A 400 -5.59 15.20 4.88
N SER A 401 -5.10 14.02 4.46
CA SER A 401 -4.07 13.91 3.42
C SER A 401 -4.61 14.31 2.04
N LEU A 402 -5.82 13.87 1.70
CA LEU A 402 -6.46 14.18 0.42
C LEU A 402 -7.16 15.55 0.43
N ASN A 403 -7.22 16.22 1.57
CA ASN A 403 -7.87 17.52 1.74
C ASN A 403 -9.27 17.55 1.09
N TYR A 404 -10.07 16.53 1.44
CA TYR A 404 -11.39 16.37 0.83
C TYR A 404 -12.39 17.35 1.44
N ASP A 405 -13.07 18.12 0.57
CA ASP A 405 -14.09 19.07 0.98
C ASP A 405 -15.48 18.43 0.92
N LEU A 406 -16.07 18.21 2.10
CA LEU A 406 -17.43 17.70 2.26
C LEU A 406 -18.50 18.79 2.15
N GLN A 407 -18.11 20.03 1.84
CA GLN A 407 -19.01 21.18 1.71
C GLN A 407 -19.95 21.32 2.93
N GLN A 408 -21.24 21.25 2.73
CA GLN A 408 -22.25 21.44 3.79
C GLN A 408 -22.16 20.39 4.93
N GLN A 409 -21.71 19.19 4.64
CA GLN A 409 -21.60 18.11 5.63
C GLN A 409 -20.29 18.16 6.44
N ARG A 410 -19.35 19.05 6.07
CA ARG A 410 -18.01 19.11 6.66
C ARG A 410 -18.05 19.28 8.18
N GLN A 411 -18.82 20.24 8.67
CA GLN A 411 -18.90 20.55 10.10
C GLN A 411 -19.45 19.36 10.89
N GLN A 412 -20.56 18.79 10.43
CA GLN A 412 -21.20 17.66 11.09
C GLN A 412 -20.29 16.42 11.11
N PHE A 413 -19.59 16.15 10.00
CA PHE A 413 -18.61 15.05 9.94
C PHE A 413 -17.45 15.25 10.91
N LEU A 414 -16.87 16.45 11.00
CA LEU A 414 -15.77 16.74 11.91
C LEU A 414 -16.20 16.70 13.38
N GLU A 415 -17.42 17.12 13.70
CA GLU A 415 -18.00 16.98 15.05
C GLU A 415 -18.21 15.51 15.42
N SER A 416 -18.75 14.69 14.51
CA SER A 416 -18.88 13.24 14.71
C SER A 416 -17.51 12.58 14.96
N LEU A 417 -16.49 12.93 14.17
CA LEU A 417 -15.14 12.42 14.40
C LEU A 417 -14.55 12.87 15.74
N SER A 418 -14.82 14.11 16.17
CA SER A 418 -14.35 14.62 17.47
C SER A 418 -14.99 13.87 18.64
N GLN A 419 -16.27 13.57 18.57
CA GLN A 419 -16.96 12.73 19.56
C GLN A 419 -16.29 11.35 19.69
N VAL A 420 -15.99 10.71 18.55
CA VAL A 420 -15.29 9.41 18.55
C VAL A 420 -13.87 9.56 19.10
N VAL A 421 -13.13 10.61 18.74
CA VAL A 421 -11.80 10.90 19.31
C VAL A 421 -11.87 10.99 20.81
N GLU A 422 -12.79 11.77 21.36
CA GLU A 422 -12.95 11.97 22.81
C GLU A 422 -13.23 10.65 23.54
N SER A 423 -14.05 9.76 22.98
CA SER A 423 -14.34 8.44 23.55
C SER A 423 -13.11 7.54 23.66
N TYR A 424 -12.12 7.76 22.77
CA TYR A 424 -10.88 6.98 22.74
C TYR A 424 -9.68 7.63 23.43
N LEU A 425 -9.76 8.91 23.86
CA LEU A 425 -8.64 9.61 24.52
C LEU A 425 -7.97 8.80 25.64
N PRO A 426 -8.70 8.13 26.56
CA PRO A 426 -8.09 7.35 27.63
C PRO A 426 -7.33 6.10 27.15
N LYS A 427 -7.61 5.63 25.94
CA LYS A 427 -7.05 4.39 25.36
C LYS A 427 -5.95 4.67 24.35
N MET A 428 -5.77 5.92 23.92
CA MET A 428 -4.76 6.31 22.94
C MET A 428 -3.36 6.34 23.53
N SER A 429 -2.39 5.83 22.79
CA SER A 429 -0.99 6.12 23.06
C SER A 429 -0.69 7.60 22.75
N ARG A 430 0.37 8.17 23.38
CA ARG A 430 0.75 9.58 23.17
C ARG A 430 1.10 9.89 21.71
N PHE A 431 1.65 8.93 20.99
CA PHE A 431 1.95 9.11 19.58
C PHE A 431 0.69 9.03 18.68
N GLU A 432 -0.29 8.22 19.04
CA GLU A 432 -1.60 8.20 18.36
C GLU A 432 -2.33 9.51 18.59
N LEU A 433 -2.31 10.05 19.81
CA LEU A 433 -2.89 11.36 20.14
C LEU A 433 -2.25 12.47 19.30
N LEU A 434 -0.90 12.52 19.22
CA LEU A 434 -0.19 13.48 18.38
C LEU A 434 -0.63 13.37 16.89
N ARG A 435 -0.79 12.16 16.38
CA ARG A 435 -1.26 11.95 15.00
C ARG A 435 -2.68 12.44 14.80
N VAL A 436 -3.58 12.16 15.74
CA VAL A 436 -4.97 12.64 15.71
C VAL A 436 -5.01 14.15 15.65
N VAL A 437 -4.33 14.82 16.58
CA VAL A 437 -4.28 16.29 16.63
C VAL A 437 -3.68 16.86 15.35
N HIS A 438 -2.57 16.29 14.86
CA HIS A 438 -1.97 16.70 13.59
C HIS A 438 -2.94 16.61 12.40
N TYR A 439 -3.72 15.52 12.26
CA TYR A 439 -4.68 15.37 11.17
C TYR A 439 -5.84 16.35 11.29
N LEU A 440 -6.32 16.59 12.50
CA LEU A 440 -7.36 17.59 12.77
C LEU A 440 -6.87 19.02 12.46
N CYS A 441 -5.65 19.35 12.84
CA CYS A 441 -5.00 20.62 12.47
C CYS A 441 -4.90 20.81 10.95
N LEU A 442 -4.50 19.77 10.20
CA LEU A 442 -4.49 19.84 8.73
C LEU A 442 -5.88 20.13 8.16
N LEU A 443 -6.92 19.55 8.75
CA LEU A 443 -8.31 19.82 8.39
C LEU A 443 -8.82 21.20 8.86
N GLY A 444 -8.04 21.96 9.63
CA GLY A 444 -8.48 23.23 10.21
C GLY A 444 -9.57 23.07 11.26
N HIS A 445 -9.56 21.96 11.98
CA HIS A 445 -10.50 21.65 13.05
C HIS A 445 -9.76 21.45 14.38
N PHE A 446 -10.20 22.11 15.44
CA PHE A 446 -9.44 22.25 16.68
C PHE A 446 -10.29 21.90 17.92
N PRO A 447 -10.70 20.63 18.11
CA PRO A 447 -11.45 20.24 19.30
C PRO A 447 -10.57 20.39 20.56
N PRO A 448 -11.08 21.00 21.64
CA PRO A 448 -10.26 21.38 22.82
C PRO A 448 -9.68 20.17 23.55
N ALA A 449 -10.47 19.13 23.81
CA ALA A 449 -10.07 18.00 24.64
C ALA A 449 -8.80 17.27 24.17
N PRO A 450 -8.64 16.85 22.89
CA PRO A 450 -7.42 16.22 22.42
C PRO A 450 -6.22 17.20 22.38
N LEU A 451 -6.44 18.50 22.15
CA LEU A 451 -5.39 19.51 22.15
C LEU A 451 -4.85 19.74 23.58
N GLU A 452 -5.71 19.95 24.54
CA GLU A 452 -5.35 20.12 25.94
C GLU A 452 -4.60 18.91 26.48
N LEU A 453 -5.07 17.69 26.18
CA LEU A 453 -4.40 16.46 26.59
C LEU A 453 -3.03 16.30 25.95
N LEU A 454 -2.86 16.69 24.67
CA LEU A 454 -1.56 16.62 23.98
C LEU A 454 -0.55 17.57 24.63
N LEU A 455 -0.98 18.77 25.00
CA LEU A 455 -0.11 19.83 25.50
C LEU A 455 0.10 19.79 27.02
N GLN A 456 -0.49 18.83 27.73
CA GLN A 456 -0.16 18.59 29.15
C GLN A 456 1.31 18.19 29.32
N ASP A 457 1.97 18.74 30.36
CA ASP A 457 3.38 18.46 30.65
C ASP A 457 3.70 16.96 30.70
N GLY A 458 2.85 16.16 31.32
CA GLY A 458 3.02 14.70 31.37
C GLY A 458 3.01 14.01 30.02
N THR A 459 2.24 14.51 29.06
CA THR A 459 2.21 13.99 27.69
C THR A 459 3.47 14.41 26.93
N LEU A 460 3.88 15.66 27.06
CA LEU A 460 5.06 16.21 26.40
C LEU A 460 6.35 15.56 26.91
N GLU A 461 6.47 15.33 28.23
CA GLU A 461 7.60 14.59 28.81
C GLU A 461 7.68 13.15 28.30
N HIS A 462 6.54 12.48 28.16
CA HIS A 462 6.51 11.15 27.53
C HIS A 462 6.97 11.17 26.06
N LEU A 463 6.66 12.19 25.31
CA LEU A 463 7.12 12.33 23.93
C LEU A 463 8.65 12.49 23.83
N LYS A 464 9.32 13.08 24.85
CA LYS A 464 10.79 13.14 24.94
C LYS A 464 11.45 11.77 25.10
N THR A 465 10.74 10.77 25.64
CA THR A 465 11.24 9.39 25.79
C THR A 465 11.11 8.53 24.54
N THR A 466 10.68 9.10 23.43
CA THR A 466 10.50 8.39 22.14
C THR A 466 11.83 7.83 21.63
N PRO A 467 11.88 6.57 21.13
CA PRO A 467 13.08 6.01 20.54
C PRO A 467 13.65 6.90 19.43
N PRO A 468 15.00 7.08 19.32
CA PRO A 468 15.63 8.03 18.41
C PRO A 468 15.18 7.93 16.94
N LYS A 469 14.89 6.72 16.48
CA LYS A 469 14.41 6.48 15.09
C LYS A 469 13.07 7.14 14.74
N PHE A 470 12.26 7.50 15.74
CA PHE A 470 10.95 8.13 15.54
C PHE A 470 10.93 9.62 15.81
N ILE A 471 11.99 10.17 16.45
CA ILE A 471 12.10 11.58 16.82
C ILE A 471 11.88 12.52 15.61
N PRO A 472 12.55 12.35 14.44
CA PRO A 472 12.36 13.28 13.32
C PRO A 472 10.93 13.34 12.80
N LYS A 473 10.22 12.20 12.84
CA LYS A 473 8.81 12.16 12.45
C LYS A 473 7.92 12.86 13.48
N GLN A 474 8.20 12.67 14.75
CA GLN A 474 7.48 13.30 15.85
C GLN A 474 7.64 14.82 15.83
N GLU A 475 8.87 15.31 15.71
CA GLU A 475 9.17 16.75 15.62
C GLU A 475 8.45 17.41 14.45
N LYS A 476 8.47 16.76 13.27
CA LYS A 476 7.73 17.25 12.09
C LYS A 476 6.23 17.39 12.35
N LEU A 477 5.62 16.42 13.03
CA LEU A 477 4.19 16.47 13.36
C LEU A 477 3.91 17.60 14.38
N LEU A 478 4.74 17.73 15.43
CA LEU A 478 4.61 18.76 16.45
C LEU A 478 4.76 20.17 15.86
N ARG A 479 5.69 20.38 14.94
CA ARG A 479 5.87 21.67 14.26
C ARG A 479 4.65 22.09 13.47
N VAL A 480 4.02 21.15 12.73
CA VAL A 480 2.77 21.45 12.02
C VAL A 480 1.65 21.80 13.00
N VAL A 481 1.56 21.10 14.14
CA VAL A 481 0.58 21.42 15.19
C VAL A 481 0.85 22.81 15.76
N ASP A 482 2.10 23.13 16.11
CA ASP A 482 2.49 24.44 16.61
C ASP A 482 2.15 25.57 15.64
N LEU A 483 2.49 25.41 14.36
CA LEU A 483 2.15 26.38 13.32
C LEU A 483 0.64 26.61 13.18
N CYS A 484 -0.16 25.52 13.22
CA CYS A 484 -1.60 25.62 13.16
C CYS A 484 -2.17 26.36 14.38
N LEU A 485 -1.65 26.08 15.58
CA LEU A 485 -2.10 26.77 16.79
C LEU A 485 -1.76 28.27 16.77
N ARG A 486 -0.56 28.63 16.31
CA ARG A 486 -0.13 30.04 16.25
C ARG A 486 -0.80 30.83 15.15
N LEU A 487 -0.98 30.25 13.95
CA LEU A 487 -1.48 30.96 12.78
C LEU A 487 -3.00 30.89 12.64
N ASP A 488 -3.61 29.72 12.79
CA ASP A 488 -5.07 29.56 12.71
C ASP A 488 -5.81 30.15 13.92
N ARG A 489 -5.11 30.35 15.05
CA ARG A 489 -5.62 30.97 16.30
C ARG A 489 -6.99 30.41 16.71
N PRO A 490 -7.09 29.10 17.00
CA PRO A 490 -8.37 28.50 17.38
C PRO A 490 -8.94 29.19 18.64
N PRO A 491 -10.27 29.27 18.79
CA PRO A 491 -10.92 29.86 19.96
C PRO A 491 -10.81 28.90 21.16
N VAL A 492 -9.63 28.81 21.76
CA VAL A 492 -9.36 28.06 22.99
C VAL A 492 -9.26 29.01 24.17
N PRO A 493 -9.68 28.61 25.40
CA PRO A 493 -9.72 29.49 26.58
C PRO A 493 -8.35 30.08 26.96
N GLN A 494 -7.28 29.35 26.65
CA GLN A 494 -5.89 29.81 26.87
C GLN A 494 -5.07 29.56 25.60
N PRO A 495 -4.14 30.45 25.25
CA PRO A 495 -3.25 30.25 24.11
C PRO A 495 -2.40 29.00 24.35
N LEU A 496 -2.67 27.95 23.59
CA LEU A 496 -1.92 26.70 23.63
C LEU A 496 -0.68 26.83 22.75
N THR A 497 0.50 26.62 23.32
CA THR A 497 1.78 26.67 22.61
C THR A 497 2.57 25.40 22.85
N VAL A 498 3.29 24.95 21.84
CA VAL A 498 4.23 23.82 21.98
C VAL A 498 5.55 24.34 22.50
N PRO A 499 6.10 23.81 23.61
CA PRO A 499 7.40 24.26 24.13
C PRO A 499 8.53 24.07 23.11
N SER A 500 9.35 25.09 22.89
CA SER A 500 10.47 25.04 21.94
C SER A 500 11.46 23.89 22.20
N SER A 501 11.59 23.49 23.47
CA SER A 501 12.45 22.36 23.88
C SER A 501 12.08 21.00 23.26
N ILE A 502 10.86 20.86 22.65
CA ILE A 502 10.35 19.62 22.06
C ILE A 502 10.31 19.70 20.54
N LEU A 503 10.36 20.93 20.00
CA LEU A 503 10.33 21.14 18.55
C LEU A 503 11.64 20.76 17.85
N GLY A 504 12.72 20.51 18.60
CA GLY A 504 14.06 20.19 18.09
C GLY A 504 14.74 21.37 17.39
N ASP A 505 16.02 21.21 17.08
CA ASP A 505 16.77 22.23 16.34
C ASP A 505 16.33 22.28 14.89
N LEU A 506 15.97 23.47 14.45
CA LEU A 506 15.68 23.74 13.05
C LEU A 506 17.00 23.75 12.26
N THR A 507 17.37 22.63 11.67
CA THR A 507 18.21 22.73 10.48
C THR A 507 17.28 23.12 9.32
N PRO A 508 17.32 24.38 8.85
CA PRO A 508 16.51 24.76 7.71
C PRO A 508 16.88 23.85 6.55
N ILE A 509 15.89 23.14 6.00
CA ILE A 509 16.09 22.46 4.73
C ILE A 509 16.42 23.56 3.72
N ARG A 510 17.71 23.71 3.42
CA ARG A 510 18.18 24.62 2.37
C ARG A 510 17.68 24.07 1.03
N SER A 511 16.43 24.34 0.72
CA SER A 511 15.92 24.16 -0.63
C SER A 511 16.50 25.32 -1.46
N SER A 512 17.13 24.99 -2.56
CA SER A 512 17.56 26.00 -3.53
C SER A 512 16.39 26.31 -4.45
N VAL A 513 16.17 27.56 -4.77
CA VAL A 513 15.21 27.98 -5.79
C VAL A 513 15.56 27.34 -7.13
N SER A 514 14.55 26.92 -7.88
CA SER A 514 14.75 26.43 -9.25
C SER A 514 15.31 27.56 -10.11
N PRO A 515 16.52 27.41 -10.72
CA PRO A 515 17.06 28.46 -11.59
C PRO A 515 16.10 28.87 -12.70
N LEU A 516 15.37 27.88 -13.26
CA LEU A 516 14.38 28.12 -14.29
C LEU A 516 13.25 29.06 -13.83
N LEU A 517 12.74 28.84 -12.60
CA LEU A 517 11.72 29.71 -12.02
C LEU A 517 12.27 31.11 -11.76
N SER A 518 13.47 31.22 -11.21
CA SER A 518 14.13 32.49 -10.92
C SER A 518 14.31 33.33 -12.17
N ASP A 519 14.84 32.74 -13.27
CA ASP A 519 15.06 33.44 -14.55
C ASP A 519 13.74 33.91 -15.14
N CYS A 520 12.71 33.06 -15.17
CA CYS A 520 11.39 33.46 -15.70
C CYS A 520 10.72 34.55 -14.85
N LEU A 521 10.87 34.54 -13.52
CA LEU A 521 10.32 35.58 -12.64
C LEU A 521 10.98 36.92 -12.88
N ARG A 522 12.30 36.98 -13.11
CA ARG A 522 13.01 38.20 -13.45
C ARG A 522 12.51 38.77 -14.79
N GLU A 523 12.32 37.94 -15.82
CA GLU A 523 11.75 38.36 -17.10
C GLU A 523 10.30 38.89 -16.96
N VAL A 524 9.46 38.24 -16.12
CA VAL A 524 8.08 38.72 -15.87
C VAL A 524 8.06 40.07 -15.20
N LEU A 525 9.09 40.40 -14.40
CA LEU A 525 9.17 41.64 -13.61
C LEU A 525 9.99 42.75 -14.28
N GLU A 526 10.67 42.50 -15.43
CA GLU A 526 11.46 43.51 -16.15
C GLU A 526 10.66 44.79 -16.48
N ASP A 527 9.38 44.64 -16.81
CA ASP A 527 8.47 45.72 -17.16
C ASP A 527 7.73 46.35 -15.97
N GLN A 528 7.93 45.82 -14.73
CA GLN A 528 7.20 46.26 -13.53
C GLN A 528 8.07 47.18 -12.67
N VAL A 529 7.92 48.49 -12.89
CA VAL A 529 8.68 49.56 -12.24
C VAL A 529 8.37 49.53 -10.76
N ASP A 530 8.46 49.34 -9.78
CA ASP A 530 8.13 49.39 -8.35
C ASP A 530 7.83 48.03 -7.71
N THR A 531 8.33 46.92 -8.28
CA THR A 531 8.19 45.61 -7.66
C THR A 531 9.52 45.10 -7.09
N GLU A 532 9.52 44.67 -5.84
CA GLU A 532 10.66 44.02 -5.19
C GLU A 532 10.53 42.51 -5.25
N LEU A 533 11.61 41.83 -5.72
CA LEU A 533 11.70 40.37 -5.75
C LEU A 533 12.67 39.89 -4.66
N GLN A 534 12.18 39.08 -3.72
CA GLN A 534 13.00 38.41 -2.72
C GLN A 534 12.96 36.90 -2.99
N GLU A 535 14.11 36.27 -3.22
CA GLU A 535 14.23 34.85 -3.48
C GLU A 535 14.59 34.07 -2.22
N ALA A 536 14.21 32.80 -2.16
CA ALA A 536 14.54 31.84 -1.07
C ALA A 536 14.09 32.30 0.32
N VAL A 537 12.85 32.74 0.45
CA VAL A 537 12.28 33.21 1.71
C VAL A 537 11.82 32.02 2.56
N LEU A 538 12.18 32.01 3.83
CA LEU A 538 11.74 31.04 4.82
C LEU A 538 10.78 31.72 5.81
N GLU A 539 9.49 31.40 5.70
CA GLU A 539 8.47 31.92 6.62
C GLU A 539 8.25 30.98 7.81
N GLU A 540 8.13 31.56 9.01
CA GLU A 540 7.90 30.85 10.27
C GLU A 540 8.93 29.74 10.52
N ASP A 541 10.15 29.88 9.99
CA ASP A 541 11.22 28.87 10.03
C ASP A 541 10.80 27.47 9.51
N PHE A 542 9.74 27.42 8.71
CA PHE A 542 9.16 26.17 8.24
C PHE A 542 8.75 26.16 6.79
N TYR A 543 8.12 27.26 6.29
CA TYR A 543 7.62 27.33 4.92
C TYR A 543 8.64 27.95 3.99
N PHE A 544 9.28 27.12 3.18
CA PHE A 544 10.13 27.61 2.09
C PHE A 544 9.27 28.18 0.95
N ILE A 545 9.54 29.41 0.56
CA ILE A 545 8.92 30.11 -0.55
C ILE A 545 10.02 30.43 -1.56
N ASP A 546 9.82 30.02 -2.83
CA ASP A 546 10.85 30.22 -3.86
C ASP A 546 11.07 31.71 -4.13
N ALA A 547 9.99 32.48 -4.19
CA ALA A 547 10.08 33.92 -4.37
C ALA A 547 8.90 34.67 -3.73
N VAL A 548 9.17 35.83 -3.17
CA VAL A 548 8.18 36.80 -2.71
C VAL A 548 8.27 38.04 -3.60
N ILE A 549 7.15 38.45 -4.18
CA ILE A 549 7.00 39.63 -4.98
C ILE A 549 6.18 40.64 -4.17
N THR A 550 6.80 41.79 -3.85
CA THR A 550 6.15 42.87 -3.09
C THR A 550 5.88 44.05 -4.03
N LYS A 551 4.61 44.46 -4.13
CA LYS A 551 4.20 45.66 -4.87
C LYS A 551 3.79 46.72 -3.85
N PRO A 552 4.40 47.92 -3.85
CA PRO A 552 4.00 49.01 -2.97
C PRO A 552 2.54 49.41 -3.26
N PRO A 553 1.82 49.99 -2.30
CA PRO A 553 0.46 50.47 -2.52
C PRO A 553 0.47 51.52 -3.59
N SER A 554 -0.34 51.35 -4.64
CA SER A 554 -0.44 52.34 -5.72
C SER A 554 -1.11 53.59 -5.17
N CYS A 555 -0.36 54.67 -5.06
CA CYS A 555 -0.87 55.97 -4.67
C CYS A 555 -1.77 56.49 -5.79
N GLN A 556 -3.05 56.08 -5.82
CA GLN A 556 -4.05 56.73 -6.64
C GLN A 556 -4.39 58.06 -5.95
N THR A 557 -3.79 59.14 -6.39
CA THR A 557 -4.22 60.51 -6.11
C THR A 557 -5.60 60.71 -6.70
N SER A 558 -6.66 60.29 -6.00
CA SER A 558 -8.00 60.80 -6.21
C SER A 558 -8.11 62.12 -5.42
N VAL A 559 -7.88 63.22 -6.12
CA VAL A 559 -8.28 64.55 -5.65
C VAL A 559 -9.79 64.54 -5.60
N THR A 560 -10.38 64.36 -4.44
CA THR A 560 -11.76 64.75 -4.15
C THR A 560 -11.79 65.52 -2.85
N GLU A 561 -12.42 66.70 -3.00
CA GLU A 561 -12.49 67.80 -2.07
C GLU A 561 -13.03 67.43 -0.68
N ALA A 562 -12.56 68.18 0.29
CA ALA A 562 -12.88 68.12 1.70
C ALA A 562 -14.37 68.16 2.03
N SER A 563 -14.84 67.26 2.93
CA SER A 563 -15.80 67.64 3.97
C SER A 563 -15.77 66.66 5.13
N SER A 564 -15.38 67.24 6.27
CA SER A 564 -15.77 67.02 7.68
C SER A 564 -15.91 65.63 8.29
N ALA A 565 -15.01 65.40 9.25
CA ALA A 565 -15.22 64.86 10.62
C ALA A 565 -15.88 63.47 10.80
N GLY A 566 -15.04 62.56 11.24
CA GLY A 566 -15.45 61.30 11.86
C GLY A 566 -14.26 60.39 12.05
N ASP A 567 -13.79 60.24 13.29
CA ASP A 567 -12.75 59.29 13.74
C ASP A 567 -13.17 57.85 13.38
N GLU A 568 -12.62 57.31 12.31
CA GLU A 568 -12.54 55.88 12.08
C GLU A 568 -11.14 55.55 11.55
N ALA A 569 -10.48 54.61 12.22
CA ALA A 569 -9.16 54.13 11.91
C ALA A 569 -9.04 53.75 10.44
N SER A 570 -8.23 54.50 9.65
CA SER A 570 -7.91 54.24 8.25
C SER A 570 -7.43 52.79 8.09
N PRO A 571 -7.95 52.01 7.11
CA PRO A 571 -7.35 50.74 6.76
C PRO A 571 -5.91 50.99 6.31
N VAL A 572 -4.96 50.44 7.04
CA VAL A 572 -3.54 50.39 6.65
C VAL A 572 -3.50 49.79 5.24
N GLU A 573 -3.12 50.61 4.26
CA GLU A 573 -2.87 50.16 2.89
C GLU A 573 -1.79 49.07 2.90
N SER A 574 -2.23 47.80 2.91
CA SER A 574 -1.34 46.66 2.95
C SER A 574 -0.66 46.48 1.59
N SER A 575 0.66 46.49 1.57
CA SER A 575 1.46 46.14 0.38
C SER A 575 1.01 44.74 -0.14
N HIS A 576 0.75 44.63 -1.46
CA HIS A 576 0.40 43.36 -2.06
C HIS A 576 1.64 42.45 -2.14
N ARG A 577 1.67 41.41 -1.25
CA ARG A 577 2.74 40.41 -1.18
C ARG A 577 2.30 39.10 -1.86
N VAL A 578 2.95 38.73 -2.96
CA VAL A 578 2.68 37.47 -3.67
C VAL A 578 3.76 36.45 -3.33
N ALA A 579 3.38 35.33 -2.78
CA ALA A 579 4.29 34.21 -2.48
C ALA A 579 4.24 33.18 -3.60
N VAL A 580 5.30 33.08 -4.39
CA VAL A 580 5.44 32.13 -5.50
C VAL A 580 6.27 30.94 -5.04
N PHE A 581 5.78 29.74 -5.23
CA PHE A 581 6.54 28.52 -4.91
C PHE A 581 6.19 27.35 -5.82
N CYS A 582 7.21 26.52 -6.10
CA CYS A 582 7.07 25.32 -6.89
C CYS A 582 6.42 24.18 -6.09
N ALA A 583 5.55 23.44 -6.77
CA ALA A 583 4.95 22.23 -6.25
C ALA A 583 5.13 21.07 -7.24
N ILE A 584 5.49 19.90 -6.70
CA ILE A 584 5.59 18.66 -7.47
C ILE A 584 4.21 18.00 -7.62
N PRO A 585 3.99 17.15 -8.63
CA PRO A 585 2.69 16.51 -8.87
C PRO A 585 2.12 15.74 -7.66
N SER A 586 2.98 15.20 -6.79
CA SER A 586 2.55 14.49 -5.58
C SER A 586 2.00 15.41 -4.47
N ASN A 587 2.11 16.73 -4.63
CA ASN A 587 1.46 17.69 -3.73
C ASN A 587 -0.02 17.92 -4.06
N PHE A 588 -0.50 17.34 -5.16
CA PHE A 588 -1.89 17.40 -5.58
C PHE A 588 -2.53 16.01 -5.60
N CYS A 589 -3.84 15.97 -5.44
CA CYS A 589 -4.59 14.75 -5.68
C CYS A 589 -4.50 14.37 -7.16
N PHE A 590 -4.22 13.09 -7.42
CA PHE A 590 -4.03 12.59 -8.78
C PHE A 590 -5.25 12.87 -9.66
N GLY A 591 -5.00 13.38 -10.86
CA GLY A 591 -6.04 13.75 -11.84
C GLY A 591 -6.78 15.04 -11.53
N THR A 592 -6.40 15.79 -10.50
CA THR A 592 -7.04 17.05 -10.11
C THR A 592 -6.00 18.14 -9.81
N SER A 593 -6.47 19.39 -9.72
CA SER A 593 -5.67 20.52 -9.21
C SER A 593 -5.82 20.74 -7.70
N ARG A 594 -6.53 19.84 -6.99
CA ARG A 594 -6.78 19.98 -5.55
C ARG A 594 -5.49 19.71 -4.77
N PRO A 595 -5.01 20.64 -3.94
CA PRO A 595 -3.82 20.47 -3.13
C PRO A 595 -4.07 19.41 -2.05
N CYS A 596 -3.09 18.53 -1.81
CA CYS A 596 -3.07 17.64 -0.66
C CYS A 596 -2.96 18.42 0.65
N GLY A 597 -3.35 17.80 1.77
CA GLY A 597 -3.47 18.47 3.07
C GLY A 597 -2.27 19.32 3.51
N PRO A 598 -1.02 18.85 3.44
CA PRO A 598 0.13 19.68 3.79
C PRO A 598 0.30 20.92 2.91
N LEU A 599 0.04 20.81 1.60
CA LEU A 599 0.08 21.95 0.68
C LEU A 599 -1.10 22.91 0.95
N ALA A 600 -2.28 22.38 1.21
CA ALA A 600 -3.47 23.16 1.56
C ALA A 600 -3.25 23.95 2.86
N ALA A 601 -2.64 23.34 3.88
CA ALA A 601 -2.27 24.02 5.12
C ALA A 601 -1.24 25.13 4.87
N LYS A 602 -0.20 24.90 4.06
CA LYS A 602 0.76 25.94 3.66
C LYS A 602 0.05 27.12 2.97
N ILE A 603 -0.82 26.84 2.01
CA ILE A 603 -1.59 27.88 1.29
C ILE A 603 -2.46 28.67 2.27
N ARG A 604 -3.14 28.01 3.21
CA ARG A 604 -3.97 28.63 4.24
C ARG A 604 -3.14 29.55 5.14
N HIS A 605 -2.03 29.08 5.65
CA HIS A 605 -1.16 29.82 6.54
C HIS A 605 -0.52 31.03 5.83
N LEU A 606 -0.06 30.89 4.59
CA LEU A 606 0.46 32.02 3.83
C LEU A 606 -0.59 33.11 3.60
N ARG A 607 -1.87 32.74 3.41
CA ARG A 607 -2.96 33.73 3.33
C ARG A 607 -3.17 34.48 4.66
N ILE A 608 -3.10 33.76 5.77
CA ILE A 608 -3.19 34.36 7.12
C ILE A 608 -2.04 35.34 7.36
N LEU A 609 -0.83 35.04 6.86
CA LEU A 609 0.34 35.90 6.94
C LEU A 609 0.31 37.08 5.94
N GLY A 610 -0.80 37.27 5.21
CA GLY A 610 -0.99 38.39 4.28
C GLY A 610 -0.39 38.18 2.90
N TYR A 611 0.01 36.97 2.55
CA TYR A 611 0.47 36.63 1.20
C TYR A 611 -0.69 36.22 0.28
N LYS A 612 -0.55 36.54 -1.02
CA LYS A 612 -1.29 35.88 -2.10
C LYS A 612 -0.48 34.69 -2.61
N PRO A 613 -0.80 33.43 -2.21
CA PRO A 613 -0.02 32.29 -2.64
C PRO A 613 -0.26 31.93 -4.10
N VAL A 614 0.81 31.80 -4.87
CA VAL A 614 0.83 31.35 -6.27
C VAL A 614 1.62 30.06 -6.35
N VAL A 615 0.94 28.98 -6.73
CA VAL A 615 1.54 27.64 -6.81
C VAL A 615 1.89 27.34 -8.26
N VAL A 616 3.18 27.15 -8.53
CA VAL A 616 3.69 26.80 -9.85
C VAL A 616 3.95 25.29 -9.90
N VAL A 617 3.29 24.62 -10.84
CA VAL A 617 3.51 23.16 -11.03
C VAL A 617 4.77 22.95 -11.85
N GLU A 618 5.82 22.44 -11.21
CA GLU A 618 7.18 22.35 -11.75
C GLU A 618 7.24 21.71 -13.15
N HIS A 619 6.60 20.55 -13.34
CA HIS A 619 6.64 19.86 -14.65
C HIS A 619 5.94 20.65 -15.76
N LYS A 620 4.91 21.46 -15.44
CA LYS A 620 4.24 22.31 -16.42
C LYS A 620 5.18 23.41 -16.87
N LEU A 621 5.91 24.02 -15.94
CA LEU A 621 6.92 25.02 -16.27
C LEU A 621 8.02 24.44 -17.19
N HIS A 622 8.46 23.20 -16.94
CA HIS A 622 9.46 22.54 -17.78
C HIS A 622 8.96 22.16 -19.19
N SER A 623 7.66 21.97 -19.37
CA SER A 623 7.09 21.55 -20.67
C SER A 623 6.81 22.69 -21.64
N LEU A 624 6.84 23.95 -21.20
CA LEU A 624 6.55 25.12 -21.99
C LEU A 624 7.82 25.70 -22.66
N SER A 625 7.66 26.40 -23.80
CA SER A 625 8.72 27.22 -24.39
C SER A 625 9.06 28.41 -23.50
N LYS A 626 10.13 29.14 -23.82
CA LYS A 626 10.55 30.28 -22.99
C LYS A 626 9.47 31.36 -22.90
N GLU A 627 8.91 31.72 -24.03
CA GLU A 627 7.88 32.78 -24.15
C GLU A 627 6.58 32.34 -23.42
N GLU A 628 6.17 31.11 -23.62
CA GLU A 628 4.99 30.52 -22.95
C GLU A 628 5.14 30.47 -21.44
N ARG A 629 6.36 30.23 -20.90
CA ARG A 629 6.63 30.26 -19.46
C ARG A 629 6.41 31.63 -18.86
N THR A 630 6.94 32.66 -19.50
CA THR A 630 6.81 34.06 -19.05
C THR A 630 5.35 34.46 -19.03
N GLU A 631 4.61 34.16 -20.11
CA GLU A 631 3.18 34.42 -20.21
C GLU A 631 2.35 33.64 -19.18
N PHE A 632 2.65 32.34 -19.00
CA PHE A 632 2.01 31.51 -17.99
C PHE A 632 2.21 32.04 -16.56
N LEU A 633 3.43 32.46 -16.21
CA LEU A 633 3.71 33.03 -14.89
C LEU A 633 3.07 34.39 -14.73
N ARG A 634 3.10 35.25 -15.78
CA ARG A 634 2.44 36.56 -15.77
C ARG A 634 0.95 36.42 -15.51
N GLY A 635 0.27 35.49 -16.18
CA GLY A 635 -1.16 35.21 -15.95
C GLY A 635 -1.49 34.66 -14.56
N LEU A 636 -0.57 33.91 -13.91
CA LEU A 636 -0.76 33.43 -12.54
C LEU A 636 -0.53 34.54 -11.49
N ILE A 637 0.46 35.39 -11.69
CA ILE A 637 0.87 36.44 -10.73
C ILE A 637 -0.06 37.64 -10.84
N PHE A 638 -0.37 38.08 -12.09
CA PHE A 638 -1.14 39.28 -12.43
C PHE A 638 -2.41 38.94 -13.23
N PRO A 639 -3.40 38.25 -12.67
CA PRO A 639 -4.58 37.79 -13.42
C PRO A 639 -5.48 38.92 -13.93
N GLU A 640 -5.31 40.15 -13.45
CA GLU A 640 -6.14 41.30 -13.81
C GLU A 640 -5.77 41.91 -15.17
N HIS A 641 -4.53 41.73 -15.61
CA HIS A 641 -4.09 42.26 -16.92
C HIS A 641 -4.58 41.41 -18.12
N HIS A 642 -4.96 40.15 -17.90
CA HIS A 642 -5.48 39.29 -18.98
C HIS A 642 -6.94 39.52 -19.37
N ARG A 643 -7.71 40.29 -18.59
CA ARG A 643 -9.12 40.58 -18.90
C ARG A 643 -9.31 41.82 -19.82
N SER A 644 -8.30 42.65 -20.01
CA SER A 644 -8.37 43.84 -20.82
C SER A 644 -8.03 43.64 -22.30
N ASP A 645 -7.44 42.50 -22.69
CA ASP A 645 -7.00 42.25 -24.06
C ASP A 645 -7.95 41.35 -24.88
N VAL A 646 -9.13 41.01 -24.32
CA VAL A 646 -10.18 40.24 -25.00
C VAL A 646 -11.50 41.01 -24.93
N ASN A 647 -11.53 42.21 -25.55
CA ASN A 647 -12.75 42.94 -25.95
C ASN A 647 -12.62 43.50 -27.35
#